data_cce043865c2d4237268b638d7c9c64ec
#
_entry.id   cce043865c2d4237268b638d7c9c64ec
#
_cell.length_a   1.000
_cell.length_b   1.000
_cell.length_c   1.000
_cell.angle_alpha   90.00
_cell.angle_beta   90.00
_cell.angle_gamma   90.00
#
_symmetry.space_group_name_H-M   'P 1'
#
loop_
_entity.id
_entity.type
_entity.pdbx_description
1 polymer ?
#
loop_
_entity_poly.entity_id
_entity_poly.type
_entity_poly.pdbx_seq_one_letter_code
_entity_poly.pdbx_strand_id
1 'polypeptide(L)'
;MRSGGHTWMEQWMVAAGLLVAAHVADARTGSVITPDDIVDLREVDDARISADGTRLAWVLETPQRDGESPRRRIQLADADGDAPPRALAAPAAASDSAPRWSPDGASLLFLSDRGGVDAEASTDDDDAPQCRDGVAAEAAPAAASTQLWRVDRDGHGAERLTSLAGDIAAAHWSSDGRRVALLVADPPSAGDRARAACRDDAQVSGVHARFQRLWLLDPQTRAPRVLSPPGLQVLDAAWSPDGHQFALRVADTPTINDYWYRSRIVLLDADTGALGRTVFARAAARDLAWSPDGRRLLYGELHPHAMSADAIVETLADGRRVRLARDWPGTLRGLRWQDDDTLVALGIRGVRAEFLRIDARDGAATAFASVQTASGGFERAGTGRIAFVGTRSEQPAEVWLLDPAIDGAPALRVRSDSNPQTRAWARGTLRELSWPSSRDGHTIHGVLVLPPGHVPGAPLPTLVQIHGGPAWAWSSGWLGSWHDWAQLLASHGHAVLLPNPRGSEGQGQAFTEAVREDWGGGDLQDVLDGLDLLVEAGIADPARVAIGGWSYGGYLAAWAVAHTDRFRTAIVGAGVSDIGAMALTTDTPDYLPGYFGDPLARREVYDRHSPIRHVDGIGVPVLILHGEADTRVPVSQGEQLHGALRFHGTPVTMVRYPRGPHWFHERAHERDVLVRVLDWLKRHLGAAPND
;
A
#
# COMPACT_ATOMS: atom_id res chain seq x y z
N MET A 1 41.42 -37.39 3.52
CA MET A 1 42.48 -36.43 3.13
C MET A 1 41.70 -35.19 2.69
N ARG A 2 41.52 -34.18 3.62
CA ARG A 2 42.19 -32.88 3.62
C ARG A 2 42.03 -32.18 2.25
N SER A 3 41.46 -31.07 2.04
CA SER A 3 41.21 -29.81 2.77
C SER A 3 40.57 -28.85 1.73
N GLY A 4 39.63 -28.04 2.08
CA GLY A 4 39.06 -27.04 1.13
C GLY A 4 37.93 -26.20 1.74
N GLY A 5 38.14 -25.69 2.93
CA GLY A 5 37.16 -24.84 3.56
C GLY A 5 37.83 -23.64 4.23
N HIS A 6 38.40 -22.71 3.43
CA HIS A 6 38.92 -21.45 3.96
C HIS A 6 39.24 -20.45 2.85
N THR A 7 38.26 -20.05 2.02
CA THR A 7 38.52 -19.00 1.02
C THR A 7 37.37 -17.98 0.83
N TRP A 8 36.27 -18.11 1.53
CA TRP A 8 35.15 -17.15 1.40
C TRP A 8 35.16 -16.03 2.46
N MET A 9 35.83 -16.23 3.58
CA MET A 9 35.87 -15.25 4.67
C MET A 9 36.93 -14.13 4.48
N GLU A 10 38.00 -14.38 3.73
CA GLU A 10 39.07 -13.38 3.54
C GLU A 10 38.76 -12.32 2.46
N GLN A 11 37.89 -12.59 1.49
CA GLN A 11 37.55 -11.60 0.46
C GLN A 11 36.61 -10.50 0.96
N TRP A 12 35.90 -10.68 2.07
CA TRP A 12 34.98 -9.69 2.64
C TRP A 12 35.68 -8.70 3.60
N MET A 13 36.79 -9.04 4.17
CA MET A 13 37.52 -8.16 5.10
C MET A 13 38.41 -7.11 4.41
N VAL A 14 38.81 -7.29 3.15
CA VAL A 14 39.70 -6.35 2.43
C VAL A 14 38.91 -5.26 1.69
N ALA A 15 37.64 -5.50 1.30
CA ALA A 15 36.80 -4.48 0.64
C ALA A 15 36.13 -3.50 1.63
N ALA A 16 36.01 -3.85 2.91
CA ALA A 16 35.37 -3.02 3.94
C ALA A 16 36.35 -2.01 4.60
N GLY A 17 37.64 -2.15 4.39
CA GLY A 17 38.67 -1.40 5.16
C GLY A 17 39.06 -0.03 4.60
N LEU A 18 38.73 0.34 3.39
CA LEU A 18 39.27 1.53 2.71
C LEU A 18 38.25 2.62 2.31
N LEU A 19 36.96 2.47 2.62
CA LEU A 19 35.94 3.49 2.33
C LEU A 19 35.22 4.07 3.58
N VAL A 20 35.66 3.71 4.80
CA VAL A 20 34.97 4.08 6.05
C VAL A 20 35.50 5.38 6.69
N ALA A 21 36.63 5.90 6.27
CA ALA A 21 37.28 6.99 7.01
C ALA A 21 36.80 8.42 6.74
N ALA A 22 35.91 8.65 5.75
CA ALA A 22 35.56 10.02 5.33
C ALA A 22 34.12 10.47 5.66
N HIS A 23 33.22 9.59 6.18
CA HIS A 23 31.82 9.95 6.44
C HIS A 23 31.36 9.70 7.90
N VAL A 24 32.22 9.32 8.82
CA VAL A 24 31.83 8.95 10.20
C VAL A 24 31.64 10.17 11.12
N ALA A 25 32.08 11.35 10.74
CA ALA A 25 32.08 12.51 11.64
C ALA A 25 30.72 13.28 11.69
N ASP A 26 29.81 13.10 10.72
CA ASP A 26 28.63 13.95 10.59
C ASP A 26 27.29 13.29 11.02
N ALA A 27 27.28 11.98 11.23
CA ALA A 27 26.05 11.24 11.54
C ALA A 27 25.58 11.33 13.01
N ARG A 28 26.37 11.91 13.91
CA ARG A 28 26.08 12.03 15.35
C ARG A 28 25.43 13.36 15.77
N THR A 29 25.23 14.30 14.87
CA THR A 29 24.81 15.67 15.22
C THR A 29 23.31 15.96 15.04
N GLY A 30 22.51 15.00 14.58
CA GLY A 30 21.07 15.19 14.37
C GLY A 30 20.23 15.04 15.64
N SER A 31 19.01 15.61 15.62
CA SER A 31 18.01 15.38 16.68
C SER A 31 17.46 13.97 16.62
N VAL A 32 17.22 13.39 17.80
CA VAL A 32 16.53 12.09 17.92
C VAL A 32 15.12 12.20 17.36
N ILE A 33 14.71 11.23 16.55
CA ILE A 33 13.38 11.20 15.94
C ILE A 33 12.33 10.90 17.01
N THR A 34 11.30 11.70 17.09
CA THR A 34 10.16 11.49 18.00
C THR A 34 8.96 10.87 17.30
N PRO A 35 8.00 10.26 18.02
CA PRO A 35 6.73 9.83 17.44
C PRO A 35 5.99 10.97 16.71
N ASP A 36 6.02 12.19 17.24
CA ASP A 36 5.41 13.36 16.59
C ASP A 36 6.10 13.72 15.26
N ASP A 37 7.42 13.60 15.18
CA ASP A 37 8.16 13.83 13.94
C ASP A 37 7.71 12.88 12.82
N ILE A 38 7.44 11.61 13.15
CA ILE A 38 6.99 10.60 12.17
C ILE A 38 5.56 10.89 11.70
N VAL A 39 4.62 11.13 12.62
CA VAL A 39 3.21 11.33 12.23
C VAL A 39 2.92 12.72 11.68
N ASP A 40 3.86 13.65 11.77
CA ASP A 40 3.80 14.98 11.14
C ASP A 40 4.47 15.01 9.76
N LEU A 41 5.01 13.88 9.25
CA LEU A 41 5.53 13.80 7.89
C LEU A 41 4.40 14.05 6.88
N ARG A 42 4.71 14.87 5.88
CA ARG A 42 3.85 15.05 4.73
C ARG A 42 4.00 13.87 3.78
N GLU A 43 2.89 13.41 3.25
CA GLU A 43 2.89 12.32 2.27
C GLU A 43 2.74 12.87 0.86
N VAL A 44 3.50 12.30 -0.06
CA VAL A 44 3.43 12.61 -1.50
C VAL A 44 2.79 11.43 -2.20
N ASP A 45 1.78 11.71 -3.03
CA ASP A 45 1.05 10.69 -3.77
C ASP A 45 0.68 11.16 -5.18
N ASP A 46 0.27 10.21 -6.03
CA ASP A 46 -0.36 10.40 -7.35
C ASP A 46 0.41 11.37 -8.27
N ALA A 47 1.73 11.16 -8.42
CA ALA A 47 2.57 11.96 -9.31
C ALA A 47 2.22 11.75 -10.78
N ARG A 48 1.97 12.85 -11.50
CA ARG A 48 1.57 12.89 -12.91
C ARG A 48 2.44 13.82 -13.72
N ILE A 49 2.76 13.40 -14.94
CA ILE A 49 3.48 14.21 -15.91
C ILE A 49 2.60 14.48 -17.13
N SER A 50 2.66 15.71 -17.68
CA SER A 50 1.93 16.05 -18.89
C SER A 50 2.45 15.26 -20.10
N ALA A 51 1.62 15.08 -21.12
CA ALA A 51 1.95 14.29 -22.30
C ALA A 51 3.25 14.76 -23.01
N ASP A 52 3.50 16.07 -23.02
CA ASP A 52 4.73 16.68 -23.57
C ASP A 52 5.96 16.55 -22.64
N GLY A 53 5.77 16.04 -21.43
CA GLY A 53 6.84 15.81 -20.46
C GLY A 53 7.36 17.06 -19.77
N THR A 54 6.66 18.20 -19.82
CA THR A 54 7.17 19.50 -19.34
C THR A 54 6.57 19.95 -18.01
N ARG A 55 5.40 19.40 -17.60
CA ARG A 55 4.69 19.76 -16.36
C ARG A 55 4.48 18.55 -15.47
N LEU A 56 4.61 18.77 -14.17
CA LEU A 56 4.31 17.80 -13.10
C LEU A 56 3.12 18.26 -12.29
N ALA A 57 2.31 17.31 -11.83
CA ALA A 57 1.27 17.49 -10.84
C ALA A 57 1.30 16.32 -9.86
N TRP A 58 1.10 16.58 -8.57
CA TRP A 58 1.01 15.52 -7.55
C TRP A 58 0.17 15.96 -6.36
N VAL A 59 -0.24 15.02 -5.54
CA VAL A 59 -0.93 15.29 -4.29
C VAL A 59 0.09 15.38 -3.15
N LEU A 60 0.01 16.44 -2.37
CA LEU A 60 0.69 16.58 -1.08
C LEU A 60 -0.35 16.50 0.04
N GLU A 61 -0.26 15.44 0.84
CA GLU A 61 -1.07 15.26 2.03
C GLU A 61 -0.33 15.82 3.25
N THR A 62 -1.03 16.61 4.06
CA THR A 62 -0.48 17.23 5.26
C THR A 62 -1.31 16.81 6.46
N PRO A 63 -0.73 16.11 7.45
CA PRO A 63 -1.41 15.73 8.68
C PRO A 63 -1.96 16.95 9.43
N GLN A 64 -3.07 16.78 10.14
CA GLN A 64 -3.68 17.80 10.98
C GLN A 64 -3.55 17.42 12.45
N ARG A 65 -3.17 18.37 13.31
CA ARG A 65 -2.92 18.11 14.74
C ARG A 65 -4.15 18.14 15.62
N ASP A 66 -5.21 18.77 15.15
CA ASP A 66 -6.48 19.00 15.87
C ASP A 66 -7.49 17.84 15.74
N GLY A 67 -7.08 16.73 15.16
CA GLY A 67 -7.92 15.54 14.95
C GLY A 67 -8.74 15.57 13.67
N GLU A 68 -8.60 16.62 12.85
CA GLU A 68 -9.18 16.64 11.51
C GLU A 68 -8.49 15.63 10.58
N SER A 69 -9.18 15.24 9.52
CA SER A 69 -8.59 14.41 8.46
C SER A 69 -7.42 15.11 7.79
N PRO A 70 -6.41 14.36 7.32
CA PRO A 70 -5.28 14.93 6.60
C PRO A 70 -5.74 15.79 5.42
N ARG A 71 -5.07 16.91 5.19
CA ARG A 71 -5.41 17.86 4.12
C ARG A 71 -4.62 17.58 2.86
N ARG A 72 -5.32 17.40 1.74
CA ARG A 72 -4.72 17.13 0.44
C ARG A 72 -4.69 18.37 -0.44
N ARG A 73 -3.56 18.61 -1.11
CA ARG A 73 -3.36 19.71 -2.06
C ARG A 73 -2.60 19.24 -3.28
N ILE A 74 -3.08 19.65 -4.46
CA ILE A 74 -2.32 19.43 -5.68
C ILE A 74 -1.19 20.44 -5.74
N GLN A 75 0.00 19.94 -6.01
CA GLN A 75 1.21 20.70 -6.30
C GLN A 75 1.47 20.67 -7.81
N LEU A 76 1.93 21.79 -8.35
CA LEU A 76 2.33 21.93 -9.75
C LEU A 76 3.79 22.38 -9.84
N ALA A 77 4.54 21.84 -10.79
CA ALA A 77 5.91 22.26 -11.09
C ALA A 77 6.26 22.07 -12.57
N ASP A 78 7.27 22.79 -13.03
CA ASP A 78 7.93 22.49 -14.28
C ASP A 78 8.81 21.26 -14.14
N ALA A 79 8.81 20.37 -15.11
CA ALA A 79 9.61 19.15 -15.05
C ALA A 79 11.13 19.44 -15.08
N ASP A 80 11.56 20.51 -15.74
CA ASP A 80 12.97 20.93 -15.87
C ASP A 80 13.34 22.19 -15.10
N GLY A 81 12.36 22.95 -14.58
CA GLY A 81 12.59 24.21 -13.90
C GLY A 81 13.15 24.05 -12.49
N ASP A 82 13.88 25.07 -11.99
CA ASP A 82 14.40 25.13 -10.62
C ASP A 82 13.43 25.85 -9.65
N ALA A 83 12.31 26.37 -10.18
CA ALA A 83 11.30 27.02 -9.35
C ALA A 83 10.67 26.00 -8.38
N PRO A 84 10.41 26.40 -7.12
CA PRO A 84 9.75 25.54 -6.15
C PRO A 84 8.34 25.18 -6.64
N PRO A 85 7.83 23.99 -6.26
CA PRO A 85 6.46 23.60 -6.54
C PRO A 85 5.46 24.63 -6.00
N ARG A 86 4.36 24.80 -6.72
CA ARG A 86 3.28 25.71 -6.34
C ARG A 86 2.01 24.92 -6.04
N ALA A 87 1.42 25.16 -4.87
CA ALA A 87 0.12 24.61 -4.54
C ALA A 87 -0.99 25.20 -5.43
N LEU A 88 -1.89 24.35 -5.90
CA LEU A 88 -3.13 24.79 -6.54
C LEU A 88 -3.97 25.60 -5.54
N ALA A 89 -4.41 26.79 -5.97
CA ALA A 89 -5.23 27.64 -5.11
C ALA A 89 -6.57 26.96 -4.76
N ALA A 90 -6.86 26.87 -3.47
CA ALA A 90 -8.07 26.24 -2.95
C ALA A 90 -8.49 26.88 -1.62
N PRO A 91 -9.80 26.82 -1.25
CA PRO A 91 -10.25 27.16 0.09
C PRO A 91 -9.50 26.38 1.17
N ALA A 92 -9.35 27.00 2.35
CA ALA A 92 -8.55 26.38 3.42
C ALA A 92 -9.03 24.99 3.82
N ALA A 93 -10.35 24.77 3.91
CA ALA A 93 -10.95 23.50 4.31
C ALA A 93 -11.02 22.44 3.19
N ALA A 94 -10.86 22.81 1.92
CA ALA A 94 -11.01 21.86 0.82
C ALA A 94 -9.87 20.84 0.74
N SER A 95 -10.15 19.68 0.17
CA SER A 95 -9.17 18.66 -0.20
C SER A 95 -9.21 18.40 -1.71
N ASP A 96 -8.04 18.37 -2.34
CA ASP A 96 -7.87 18.14 -3.78
C ASP A 96 -7.08 16.85 -4.00
N SER A 97 -7.50 16.03 -4.98
CA SER A 97 -6.87 14.74 -5.26
C SER A 97 -6.99 14.36 -6.74
N ALA A 98 -6.38 13.25 -7.12
CA ALA A 98 -6.51 12.63 -8.44
C ALA A 98 -6.25 13.59 -9.61
N PRO A 99 -5.10 14.27 -9.70
CA PRO A 99 -4.77 15.13 -10.85
C PRO A 99 -4.63 14.30 -12.14
N ARG A 100 -5.25 14.78 -13.24
CA ARG A 100 -5.21 14.11 -14.56
C ARG A 100 -5.05 15.13 -15.67
N TRP A 101 -3.86 15.15 -16.29
CA TRP A 101 -3.61 16.01 -17.44
C TRP A 101 -4.51 15.64 -18.61
N SER A 102 -5.01 16.66 -19.35
CA SER A 102 -5.64 16.40 -20.63
C SER A 102 -4.64 15.84 -21.63
N PRO A 103 -5.08 15.05 -22.65
CA PRO A 103 -4.17 14.47 -23.64
C PRO A 103 -3.31 15.49 -24.39
N ASP A 104 -3.81 16.73 -24.59
CA ASP A 104 -3.09 17.85 -25.20
C ASP A 104 -2.21 18.62 -24.19
N GLY A 105 -2.27 18.29 -22.89
CA GLY A 105 -1.53 18.96 -21.83
C GLY A 105 -1.99 20.39 -21.52
N ALA A 106 -3.12 20.84 -22.07
CA ALA A 106 -3.61 22.21 -21.93
C ALA A 106 -4.37 22.45 -20.60
N SER A 107 -4.88 21.41 -19.97
CA SER A 107 -5.66 21.49 -18.75
C SER A 107 -5.40 20.31 -17.80
N LEU A 108 -5.76 20.50 -16.55
CA LEU A 108 -5.68 19.49 -15.50
C LEU A 108 -7.06 19.29 -14.88
N LEU A 109 -7.57 18.05 -14.92
CA LEU A 109 -8.71 17.62 -14.09
C LEU A 109 -8.22 17.24 -12.71
N PHE A 110 -9.10 17.40 -11.73
CA PHE A 110 -8.86 16.94 -10.36
C PHE A 110 -10.18 16.74 -9.62
N LEU A 111 -10.15 15.97 -8.57
CA LEU A 111 -11.27 15.75 -7.67
C LEU A 111 -11.13 16.69 -6.47
N SER A 112 -12.25 17.28 -6.04
CA SER A 112 -12.27 18.20 -4.90
C SER A 112 -13.64 18.24 -4.23
N ASP A 113 -13.63 18.45 -2.92
CA ASP A 113 -14.80 18.74 -2.09
C ASP A 113 -15.08 20.24 -1.96
N ARG A 114 -14.29 21.11 -2.64
CA ARG A 114 -14.49 22.57 -2.64
C ARG A 114 -15.88 22.96 -3.14
N GLY A 115 -16.52 23.94 -2.48
CA GLY A 115 -17.88 24.40 -2.84
C GLY A 115 -18.97 23.44 -2.39
N GLY A 116 -18.69 22.51 -1.49
CA GLY A 116 -19.70 21.87 -0.67
C GLY A 116 -20.38 22.94 0.19
N VAL A 117 -21.68 22.77 0.44
CA VAL A 117 -22.39 23.59 1.41
C VAL A 117 -21.66 23.37 2.74
N ASP A 118 -21.09 24.43 3.32
CA ASP A 118 -20.73 24.39 4.72
C ASP A 118 -22.02 24.01 5.45
N ALA A 119 -22.15 22.76 5.85
CA ALA A 119 -23.13 22.41 6.84
C ALA A 119 -22.64 23.11 8.12
N GLU A 120 -23.04 24.37 8.27
CA GLU A 120 -23.06 24.97 9.61
C GLU A 120 -23.83 23.95 10.44
N ALA A 121 -23.10 23.31 11.35
CA ALA A 121 -23.73 22.48 12.35
C ALA A 121 -24.71 23.38 13.08
N SER A 122 -25.99 23.27 12.75
CA SER A 122 -27.02 23.93 13.54
C SER A 122 -26.94 23.27 14.91
N THR A 123 -26.45 24.04 15.87
CA THR A 123 -26.33 23.65 17.28
C THR A 123 -27.69 23.72 17.99
N ASP A 124 -28.77 23.84 17.26
CA ASP A 124 -30.10 23.83 17.83
C ASP A 124 -30.58 22.37 17.93
N ASP A 125 -30.48 21.84 19.14
CA ASP A 125 -30.99 20.52 19.57
C ASP A 125 -32.52 20.34 19.37
N ASP A 126 -33.23 21.36 18.91
CA ASP A 126 -34.69 21.36 18.72
C ASP A 126 -35.15 20.89 17.33
N ASP A 127 -34.24 20.69 16.36
CA ASP A 127 -34.56 20.23 14.99
C ASP A 127 -34.26 18.74 14.75
N ALA A 128 -34.30 17.91 15.80
CA ALA A 128 -34.22 16.45 15.63
C ALA A 128 -35.40 15.98 14.74
N PRO A 129 -35.14 15.23 13.65
CA PRO A 129 -36.20 14.75 12.76
C PRO A 129 -37.25 13.99 13.58
N GLN A 130 -38.54 14.42 13.47
CA GLN A 130 -39.62 13.71 14.15
C GLN A 130 -39.82 12.35 13.51
N CYS A 131 -39.25 11.32 14.13
CA CYS A 131 -39.39 9.93 13.72
C CYS A 131 -40.76 9.40 14.22
N ARG A 132 -41.82 9.65 13.47
CA ARG A 132 -43.13 8.99 13.63
C ARG A 132 -43.30 7.97 12.50
N ASP A 133 -43.54 6.72 12.86
CA ASP A 133 -43.83 5.61 11.94
C ASP A 133 -42.78 5.35 10.85
N GLY A 134 -41.47 5.56 11.13
CA GLY A 134 -40.38 5.29 10.19
C GLY A 134 -40.26 6.30 9.03
N VAL A 135 -40.96 7.42 9.07
CA VAL A 135 -40.88 8.49 8.08
C VAL A 135 -40.27 9.72 8.73
N ALA A 136 -39.02 10.04 8.39
CA ALA A 136 -38.41 11.31 8.75
C ALA A 136 -38.96 12.44 7.82
N ALA A 137 -39.30 13.58 8.40
CA ALA A 137 -39.46 14.80 7.62
C ALA A 137 -38.13 15.12 6.91
N GLU A 138 -38.20 15.72 5.75
CA GLU A 138 -37.14 15.99 4.76
C GLU A 138 -35.70 15.92 5.30
N ALA A 139 -34.98 14.88 4.92
CA ALA A 139 -33.61 14.66 5.39
C ALA A 139 -32.71 15.82 4.99
N ALA A 140 -31.85 16.29 5.90
CA ALA A 140 -30.84 17.30 5.65
C ALA A 140 -30.07 17.06 4.34
N PRO A 141 -29.63 18.11 3.63
CA PRO A 141 -28.86 17.94 2.40
C PRO A 141 -27.63 17.06 2.64
N ALA A 142 -27.34 16.20 1.69
CA ALA A 142 -26.18 15.33 1.77
C ALA A 142 -24.90 16.16 1.96
N ALA A 143 -23.98 15.66 2.78
CA ALA A 143 -22.65 16.25 2.92
C ALA A 143 -22.02 16.50 1.54
N ALA A 144 -21.13 17.49 1.45
CA ALA A 144 -20.46 17.86 0.22
C ALA A 144 -19.79 16.63 -0.41
N SER A 145 -20.25 16.24 -1.59
CA SER A 145 -19.66 15.14 -2.34
C SER A 145 -18.46 15.61 -3.14
N THR A 146 -17.46 14.74 -3.27
CA THR A 146 -16.29 14.96 -4.12
C THR A 146 -16.71 15.10 -5.58
N GLN A 147 -16.34 16.23 -6.20
CA GLN A 147 -16.75 16.59 -7.56
C GLN A 147 -15.54 16.77 -8.48
N LEU A 148 -15.79 16.72 -9.80
CA LEU A 148 -14.78 16.98 -10.81
C LEU A 148 -14.61 18.47 -11.07
N TRP A 149 -13.36 18.90 -11.07
CA TRP A 149 -12.93 20.26 -11.35
C TRP A 149 -11.89 20.28 -12.46
N ARG A 150 -11.72 21.43 -13.11
CA ARG A 150 -10.72 21.69 -14.13
C ARG A 150 -9.99 22.99 -13.86
N VAL A 151 -8.70 23.04 -14.18
CA VAL A 151 -7.88 24.26 -14.26
C VAL A 151 -7.12 24.25 -15.59
N ASP A 152 -6.62 25.43 -15.98
CA ASP A 152 -5.66 25.51 -17.07
C ASP A 152 -4.31 24.85 -16.71
N ARG A 153 -3.43 24.74 -17.67
CA ARG A 153 -2.08 24.17 -17.52
C ARG A 153 -1.26 24.77 -16.37
N ASP A 154 -1.49 26.06 -16.10
CA ASP A 154 -0.79 26.79 -15.07
C ASP A 154 -1.53 26.80 -13.71
N GLY A 155 -2.66 26.08 -13.62
CA GLY A 155 -3.45 25.96 -12.40
C GLY A 155 -4.33 27.16 -12.11
N HIS A 156 -4.68 27.96 -13.12
CA HIS A 156 -5.62 29.07 -12.98
C HIS A 156 -7.01 28.70 -13.48
N GLY A 157 -8.00 29.55 -13.18
CA GLY A 157 -9.35 29.41 -13.70
C GLY A 157 -10.07 28.14 -13.24
N ALA A 158 -9.96 27.80 -11.94
CA ALA A 158 -10.62 26.62 -11.40
C ALA A 158 -12.14 26.68 -11.61
N GLU A 159 -12.66 25.70 -12.33
CA GLU A 159 -14.09 25.57 -12.61
C GLU A 159 -14.62 24.18 -12.26
N ARG A 160 -15.81 24.14 -11.68
CA ARG A 160 -16.52 22.91 -11.35
C ARG A 160 -17.20 22.35 -12.60
N LEU A 161 -16.96 21.09 -12.93
CA LEU A 161 -17.55 20.42 -14.10
C LEU A 161 -18.77 19.56 -13.74
N THR A 162 -18.93 19.15 -12.48
CA THR A 162 -20.03 18.26 -12.05
C THR A 162 -20.70 18.76 -10.78
N SER A 163 -21.97 18.36 -10.60
CA SER A 163 -22.78 18.53 -9.40
C SER A 163 -23.58 17.26 -9.16
N LEU A 164 -22.90 16.13 -8.99
CA LEU A 164 -23.51 14.83 -8.76
C LEU A 164 -23.82 14.64 -7.27
N ALA A 165 -24.90 13.90 -6.98
CA ALA A 165 -25.24 13.56 -5.60
C ALA A 165 -24.30 12.48 -4.99
N GLY A 166 -23.59 11.74 -5.83
CA GLY A 166 -22.62 10.72 -5.42
C GLY A 166 -21.17 11.22 -5.52
N ASP A 167 -20.29 10.61 -4.73
CA ASP A 167 -18.87 10.88 -4.76
C ASP A 167 -18.22 10.33 -6.02
N ILE A 168 -17.37 11.15 -6.65
CA ILE A 168 -16.53 10.72 -7.76
C ILE A 168 -15.25 10.10 -7.22
N ALA A 169 -15.02 8.83 -7.50
CA ALA A 169 -13.82 8.10 -7.07
C ALA A 169 -12.67 8.21 -8.09
N ALA A 170 -12.99 8.31 -9.39
CA ALA A 170 -11.97 8.41 -10.45
C ALA A 170 -12.52 9.16 -11.69
N ALA A 171 -11.58 9.75 -12.45
CA ALA A 171 -11.86 10.41 -13.71
C ALA A 171 -10.79 10.05 -14.76
N HIS A 172 -11.22 9.71 -15.97
CA HIS A 172 -10.34 9.29 -17.07
C HIS A 172 -10.72 10.00 -18.37
N TRP A 173 -9.78 10.74 -18.95
CA TRP A 173 -9.95 11.33 -20.27
C TRP A 173 -10.09 10.26 -21.37
N SER A 174 -10.95 10.53 -22.35
CA SER A 174 -10.84 9.85 -23.65
C SER A 174 -9.54 10.27 -24.34
N SER A 175 -9.02 9.44 -25.25
CA SER A 175 -7.78 9.71 -25.98
C SER A 175 -7.80 11.00 -26.80
N ASP A 176 -8.99 11.38 -27.30
CA ASP A 176 -9.23 12.61 -28.07
C ASP A 176 -9.47 13.86 -27.19
N GLY A 177 -9.51 13.72 -25.86
CA GLY A 177 -9.75 14.80 -24.90
C GLY A 177 -11.17 15.38 -24.92
N ARG A 178 -12.12 14.75 -25.61
CA ARG A 178 -13.50 15.27 -25.74
C ARG A 178 -14.46 14.77 -24.68
N ARG A 179 -14.17 13.64 -24.06
CA ARG A 179 -15.04 13.01 -23.07
C ARG A 179 -14.23 12.61 -21.82
N VAL A 180 -14.93 12.53 -20.70
CA VAL A 180 -14.38 12.06 -19.42
C VAL A 180 -15.26 10.93 -18.90
N ALA A 181 -14.66 9.80 -18.63
CA ALA A 181 -15.29 8.71 -17.89
C ALA A 181 -15.13 8.97 -16.39
N LEU A 182 -16.20 8.81 -15.64
CA LEU A 182 -16.23 8.99 -14.19
C LEU A 182 -16.66 7.69 -13.51
N LEU A 183 -15.98 7.31 -12.44
CA LEU A 183 -16.47 6.29 -11.52
C LEU A 183 -17.15 7.00 -10.35
N VAL A 184 -18.46 6.81 -10.21
CA VAL A 184 -19.30 7.54 -9.24
C VAL A 184 -20.01 6.55 -8.35
N ALA A 185 -19.87 6.70 -7.03
CA ALA A 185 -20.64 5.94 -6.06
C ALA A 185 -22.10 6.37 -6.04
N ASP A 186 -23.04 5.43 -6.10
CA ASP A 186 -24.45 5.72 -5.92
C ASP A 186 -24.69 6.40 -4.55
N PRO A 187 -25.42 7.53 -4.49
CA PRO A 187 -25.70 8.19 -3.22
C PRO A 187 -26.66 7.33 -2.37
N PRO A 188 -26.71 7.54 -1.04
CA PRO A 188 -27.75 6.96 -0.21
C PRO A 188 -29.14 7.36 -0.74
N SER A 189 -30.09 6.42 -0.77
CA SER A 189 -31.48 6.76 -1.11
C SER A 189 -32.10 7.70 -0.06
N ALA A 190 -33.17 8.39 -0.41
CA ALA A 190 -33.92 9.20 0.57
C ALA A 190 -34.41 8.33 1.74
N GLY A 191 -34.85 7.10 1.46
CA GLY A 191 -35.25 6.13 2.50
C GLY A 191 -34.09 5.72 3.41
N ASP A 192 -32.88 5.52 2.86
CA ASP A 192 -31.69 5.18 3.68
C ASP A 192 -31.31 6.34 4.60
N ARG A 193 -31.33 7.57 4.07
CA ARG A 193 -31.07 8.76 4.90
C ARG A 193 -32.12 8.94 6.01
N ALA A 194 -33.39 8.75 5.68
CA ALA A 194 -34.48 8.84 6.65
C ALA A 194 -34.34 7.77 7.75
N ARG A 195 -34.06 6.52 7.38
CA ARG A 195 -33.81 5.45 8.35
C ARG A 195 -32.59 5.75 9.23
N ALA A 196 -31.47 6.18 8.63
CA ALA A 196 -30.27 6.54 9.39
C ALA A 196 -30.53 7.67 10.39
N ALA A 197 -31.26 8.72 9.99
CA ALA A 197 -31.66 9.81 10.87
C ALA A 197 -32.52 9.34 12.07
N CYS A 198 -33.34 8.32 11.84
CA CYS A 198 -34.18 7.70 12.89
C CYS A 198 -33.47 6.57 13.66
N ARG A 199 -32.19 6.31 13.39
CA ARG A 199 -31.44 5.14 13.94
C ARG A 199 -32.10 3.79 13.64
N ASP A 200 -32.92 3.72 12.58
CA ASP A 200 -33.47 2.50 11.96
C ASP A 200 -32.52 2.07 10.82
N ASP A 201 -31.27 1.85 11.18
CA ASP A 201 -30.15 1.65 10.27
C ASP A 201 -29.58 0.23 10.31
N ALA A 202 -30.39 -0.73 10.73
CA ALA A 202 -30.03 -2.14 10.72
C ALA A 202 -29.61 -2.58 9.30
N GLN A 203 -28.49 -3.30 9.23
CA GLN A 203 -27.94 -3.77 7.96
C GLN A 203 -28.18 -5.26 7.78
N VAL A 204 -28.63 -5.65 6.58
CA VAL A 204 -28.78 -7.06 6.19
C VAL A 204 -27.53 -7.50 5.46
N SER A 205 -26.81 -8.49 6.01
CA SER A 205 -25.62 -9.03 5.38
C SER A 205 -25.92 -9.59 4.00
N GLY A 206 -25.08 -9.25 3.01
CA GLY A 206 -25.23 -9.67 1.62
C GLY A 206 -26.22 -8.83 0.80
N VAL A 207 -26.88 -7.84 1.40
CA VAL A 207 -27.73 -6.87 0.67
C VAL A 207 -26.95 -5.58 0.49
N HIS A 208 -26.77 -5.17 -0.76
CA HIS A 208 -26.02 -3.96 -1.12
C HIS A 208 -26.91 -3.01 -1.90
N ALA A 209 -27.09 -1.81 -1.40
CA ALA A 209 -27.94 -0.78 -2.00
C ALA A 209 -27.16 0.21 -2.88
N ARG A 210 -25.83 0.27 -2.74
CA ARG A 210 -24.98 1.30 -3.35
C ARG A 210 -23.85 0.66 -4.13
N PHE A 211 -23.77 1.02 -5.42
CA PHE A 211 -22.74 0.55 -6.34
C PHE A 211 -21.93 1.72 -6.89
N GLN A 212 -20.69 1.48 -7.27
CA GLN A 212 -19.92 2.42 -8.08
C GLN A 212 -20.26 2.21 -9.56
N ARG A 213 -20.63 3.28 -10.22
CA ARG A 213 -21.15 3.27 -11.58
C ARG A 213 -20.20 4.00 -12.53
N LEU A 214 -20.20 3.57 -13.81
CA LEU A 214 -19.55 4.32 -14.87
C LEU A 214 -20.50 5.41 -15.39
N TRP A 215 -20.01 6.64 -15.40
CA TRP A 215 -20.68 7.81 -15.99
C TRP A 215 -19.82 8.38 -17.11
N LEU A 216 -20.46 9.05 -18.03
CA LEU A 216 -19.83 9.76 -19.14
C LEU A 216 -20.14 11.25 -19.05
N LEU A 217 -19.12 12.08 -19.16
CA LEU A 217 -19.22 13.55 -19.15
C LEU A 217 -18.60 14.12 -20.42
N ASP A 218 -19.31 15.03 -21.08
CA ASP A 218 -18.75 15.98 -22.03
C ASP A 218 -18.36 17.25 -21.24
N PRO A 219 -17.07 17.61 -21.14
CA PRO A 219 -16.64 18.76 -20.36
C PRO A 219 -17.12 20.12 -20.89
N GLN A 220 -17.59 20.19 -22.16
CA GLN A 220 -18.11 21.41 -22.77
C GLN A 220 -19.58 21.63 -22.38
N THR A 221 -20.40 20.62 -22.53
CA THR A 221 -21.83 20.70 -22.19
C THR A 221 -22.11 20.53 -20.69
N ARG A 222 -21.17 19.93 -19.95
CA ARG A 222 -21.27 19.62 -18.50
C ARG A 222 -22.51 18.77 -18.16
N ALA A 223 -22.92 17.92 -19.08
CA ALA A 223 -24.07 17.04 -18.92
C ALA A 223 -23.60 15.59 -18.65
N PRO A 224 -23.43 15.15 -17.38
CA PRO A 224 -23.07 13.79 -17.08
C PRO A 224 -24.24 12.85 -17.27
N ARG A 225 -23.97 11.66 -17.82
CA ARG A 225 -24.96 10.57 -17.93
C ARG A 225 -24.39 9.27 -17.39
N VAL A 226 -25.20 8.49 -16.70
CA VAL A 226 -24.82 7.13 -16.29
C VAL A 226 -24.75 6.24 -17.53
N LEU A 227 -23.71 5.42 -17.61
CA LEU A 227 -23.47 4.54 -18.74
C LEU A 227 -23.63 3.05 -18.37
N SER A 228 -23.08 2.62 -17.20
CA SER A 228 -23.21 1.24 -16.76
C SER A 228 -24.61 0.90 -16.24
N PRO A 229 -25.08 -0.36 -16.39
CA PRO A 229 -26.36 -0.80 -15.86
C PRO A 229 -26.41 -0.77 -14.32
N PRO A 230 -27.58 -0.67 -13.69
CA PRO A 230 -27.73 -0.77 -12.23
C PRO A 230 -27.34 -2.16 -11.73
N GLY A 231 -26.88 -2.24 -10.46
CA GLY A 231 -26.52 -3.51 -9.83
C GLY A 231 -25.20 -4.13 -10.33
N LEU A 232 -24.39 -3.37 -11.06
CA LEU A 232 -23.06 -3.74 -11.50
C LEU A 232 -22.03 -2.84 -10.82
N GLN A 233 -21.13 -3.42 -10.01
CA GLN A 233 -20.01 -2.71 -9.42
C GLN A 233 -18.92 -2.51 -10.47
N VAL A 234 -18.66 -1.27 -10.86
CA VAL A 234 -17.54 -0.93 -11.76
C VAL A 234 -16.33 -0.58 -10.90
N LEU A 235 -15.27 -1.37 -11.02
CA LEU A 235 -14.05 -1.26 -10.21
C LEU A 235 -12.96 -0.45 -10.91
N ASP A 236 -12.91 -0.57 -12.25
CA ASP A 236 -11.95 0.13 -13.10
C ASP A 236 -12.49 0.24 -14.54
N ALA A 237 -12.03 1.25 -15.28
CA ALA A 237 -12.49 1.54 -16.65
C ALA A 237 -11.34 2.03 -17.53
N ALA A 238 -11.11 1.39 -18.65
CA ALA A 238 -10.16 1.77 -19.66
C ALA A 238 -10.81 2.07 -21.00
N TRP A 239 -10.60 3.26 -21.54
CA TRP A 239 -11.05 3.66 -22.86
C TRP A 239 -10.32 2.87 -23.96
N SER A 240 -11.04 2.41 -24.98
CA SER A 240 -10.41 2.03 -26.24
C SER A 240 -9.80 3.26 -26.92
N PRO A 241 -8.72 3.12 -27.69
CA PRO A 241 -8.06 4.27 -28.34
C PRO A 241 -8.95 5.04 -29.31
N ASP A 242 -9.89 4.36 -29.96
CA ASP A 242 -10.89 4.96 -30.85
C ASP A 242 -12.05 5.64 -30.11
N GLY A 243 -12.15 5.47 -28.79
CA GLY A 243 -13.16 6.06 -27.93
C GLY A 243 -14.56 5.44 -28.04
N HIS A 244 -14.73 4.30 -28.73
CA HIS A 244 -16.04 3.67 -28.92
C HIS A 244 -16.38 2.58 -27.91
N GLN A 245 -15.39 2.11 -27.15
CA GLN A 245 -15.58 1.04 -26.16
C GLN A 245 -14.86 1.34 -24.86
N PHE A 246 -15.33 0.68 -23.80
CA PHE A 246 -14.62 0.52 -22.55
C PHE A 246 -14.27 -0.95 -22.32
N ALA A 247 -13.12 -1.20 -21.78
CA ALA A 247 -12.87 -2.39 -20.99
C ALA A 247 -13.13 -2.02 -19.53
N LEU A 248 -13.99 -2.78 -18.86
CA LEU A 248 -14.33 -2.57 -17.45
C LEU A 248 -13.88 -3.77 -16.62
N ARG A 249 -13.28 -3.50 -15.48
CA ARG A 249 -13.19 -4.49 -14.40
C ARG A 249 -14.42 -4.32 -13.51
N VAL A 250 -15.22 -5.36 -13.38
CA VAL A 250 -16.52 -5.31 -12.68
C VAL A 250 -16.66 -6.47 -11.70
N ALA A 251 -17.56 -6.28 -10.72
CA ALA A 251 -17.96 -7.30 -9.76
C ALA A 251 -19.49 -7.28 -9.55
N ASP A 252 -20.02 -8.34 -8.94
CA ASP A 252 -21.45 -8.47 -8.66
C ASP A 252 -21.85 -7.77 -7.35
N THR A 253 -20.89 -7.51 -6.46
CA THR A 253 -21.11 -6.77 -5.21
C THR A 253 -20.06 -5.69 -5.00
N PRO A 254 -20.36 -4.64 -4.23
CA PRO A 254 -19.40 -3.58 -3.91
C PRO A 254 -18.45 -3.96 -2.75
N THR A 255 -18.33 -5.24 -2.41
CA THR A 255 -17.50 -5.70 -1.30
C THR A 255 -16.02 -5.67 -1.65
N ILE A 256 -15.18 -5.48 -0.63
CA ILE A 256 -13.72 -5.57 -0.80
C ILE A 256 -13.29 -6.98 -1.18
N ASN A 257 -14.03 -8.02 -0.79
CA ASN A 257 -13.79 -9.39 -1.22
C ASN A 257 -13.92 -9.55 -2.73
N ASP A 258 -14.99 -9.04 -3.31
CA ASP A 258 -15.22 -9.14 -4.76
C ASP A 258 -14.23 -8.26 -5.54
N TYR A 259 -13.80 -7.13 -4.95
CA TYR A 259 -12.73 -6.31 -5.50
C TYR A 259 -11.45 -7.12 -5.71
N TRP A 260 -11.05 -7.94 -4.75
CA TRP A 260 -9.80 -8.70 -4.82
C TRP A 260 -9.94 -10.05 -5.52
N TYR A 261 -11.06 -10.78 -5.34
CA TYR A 261 -11.14 -12.21 -5.64
C TYR A 261 -12.19 -12.59 -6.68
N ARG A 262 -13.21 -11.75 -6.92
CA ARG A 262 -14.38 -12.12 -7.74
C ARG A 262 -14.68 -11.14 -8.85
N SER A 263 -13.70 -10.40 -9.33
CA SER A 263 -13.90 -9.47 -10.44
C SER A 263 -13.66 -10.12 -11.79
N ARG A 264 -14.25 -9.52 -12.85
CA ARG A 264 -14.12 -9.95 -14.23
C ARG A 264 -13.93 -8.76 -15.16
N ILE A 265 -13.40 -9.01 -16.36
CA ILE A 265 -13.26 -8.01 -17.42
C ILE A 265 -14.39 -8.17 -18.43
N VAL A 266 -15.13 -7.09 -18.69
CA VAL A 266 -16.19 -7.01 -19.68
C VAL A 266 -15.95 -5.83 -20.62
N LEU A 267 -16.43 -5.92 -21.86
CA LEU A 267 -16.48 -4.79 -22.78
C LEU A 267 -17.81 -4.07 -22.61
N LEU A 268 -17.83 -2.75 -22.86
CA LEU A 268 -19.03 -1.93 -22.85
C LEU A 268 -18.95 -0.92 -23.98
N ASP A 269 -20.03 -0.78 -24.75
CA ASP A 269 -20.16 0.21 -25.82
C ASP A 269 -20.27 1.63 -25.20
N ALA A 270 -19.42 2.56 -25.61
CA ALA A 270 -19.28 3.88 -25.00
C ALA A 270 -20.43 4.84 -25.36
N ASP A 271 -21.16 4.58 -26.44
CA ASP A 271 -22.26 5.43 -26.88
C ASP A 271 -23.62 4.98 -26.29
N THR A 272 -23.85 3.67 -26.26
CA THR A 272 -25.13 3.09 -25.82
C THR A 272 -25.14 2.58 -24.40
N GLY A 273 -23.98 2.25 -23.81
CA GLY A 273 -23.86 1.59 -22.51
C GLY A 273 -24.18 0.09 -22.55
N ALA A 274 -24.32 -0.49 -23.75
CA ALA A 274 -24.59 -1.91 -23.91
C ALA A 274 -23.37 -2.74 -23.46
N LEU A 275 -23.64 -3.72 -22.57
CA LEU A 275 -22.60 -4.69 -22.17
C LEU A 275 -22.31 -5.65 -23.32
N GLY A 276 -21.04 -5.77 -23.65
CA GLY A 276 -20.53 -6.73 -24.62
C GLY A 276 -20.09 -8.05 -23.97
N ARG A 277 -19.15 -8.74 -24.60
CA ARG A 277 -18.64 -10.02 -24.11
C ARG A 277 -17.80 -9.87 -22.83
N THR A 278 -17.80 -10.90 -22.01
CA THR A 278 -16.79 -11.07 -20.97
C THR A 278 -15.46 -11.49 -21.62
N VAL A 279 -14.41 -10.71 -21.37
CA VAL A 279 -13.05 -11.01 -21.84
C VAL A 279 -12.42 -12.03 -20.91
N PHE A 280 -12.47 -11.80 -19.60
CA PHE A 280 -11.86 -12.67 -18.62
C PHE A 280 -12.68 -12.74 -17.32
N ALA A 281 -12.79 -13.96 -16.73
CA ALA A 281 -13.72 -14.25 -15.64
C ALA A 281 -13.13 -14.16 -14.22
N ARG A 282 -11.78 -14.11 -14.06
CA ARG A 282 -11.08 -14.04 -12.77
C ARG A 282 -10.00 -12.97 -12.81
N ALA A 283 -10.43 -11.73 -12.95
CA ALA A 283 -9.53 -10.59 -13.02
C ALA A 283 -8.96 -10.24 -11.64
N ALA A 284 -7.67 -9.89 -11.61
CA ALA A 284 -7.03 -9.33 -10.44
C ALA A 284 -7.10 -7.79 -10.44
N ALA A 285 -6.90 -7.19 -9.26
CA ALA A 285 -6.78 -5.74 -9.09
C ALA A 285 -5.39 -5.27 -9.59
N ARG A 286 -5.22 -5.21 -10.92
CA ARG A 286 -4.03 -4.71 -11.61
C ARG A 286 -4.42 -3.78 -12.74
N ASP A 287 -3.44 -3.12 -13.36
CA ASP A 287 -3.65 -2.23 -14.49
C ASP A 287 -4.52 -2.86 -15.59
N LEU A 288 -5.50 -2.08 -16.03
CA LEU A 288 -6.38 -2.39 -17.14
C LEU A 288 -6.14 -1.34 -18.23
N ALA A 289 -5.66 -1.75 -19.41
CA ALA A 289 -5.34 -0.82 -20.48
C ALA A 289 -5.39 -1.45 -21.86
N TRP A 290 -5.92 -0.72 -22.83
CA TRP A 290 -5.84 -1.08 -24.24
C TRP A 290 -4.44 -0.80 -24.80
N SER A 291 -3.98 -1.62 -25.76
CA SER A 291 -2.85 -1.26 -26.60
C SER A 291 -3.20 -0.05 -27.45
N PRO A 292 -2.22 0.81 -27.86
CA PRO A 292 -2.48 1.99 -28.68
C PRO A 292 -3.22 1.70 -30.00
N ASP A 293 -3.00 0.53 -30.61
CA ASP A 293 -3.71 0.08 -31.82
C ASP A 293 -5.12 -0.47 -31.57
N GLY A 294 -5.57 -0.58 -30.31
CA GLY A 294 -6.88 -1.10 -29.91
C GLY A 294 -7.09 -2.59 -30.11
N ARG A 295 -6.06 -3.36 -30.45
CA ARG A 295 -6.18 -4.79 -30.76
C ARG A 295 -5.97 -5.69 -29.56
N ARG A 296 -5.26 -5.21 -28.54
CA ARG A 296 -4.88 -5.98 -27.35
C ARG A 296 -5.35 -5.30 -26.07
N LEU A 297 -5.56 -6.11 -25.04
CA LEU A 297 -5.94 -5.64 -23.71
C LEU A 297 -4.93 -6.17 -22.68
N LEU A 298 -4.38 -5.26 -21.87
CA LEU A 298 -3.61 -5.55 -20.67
C LEU A 298 -4.58 -5.69 -19.50
N TYR A 299 -4.45 -6.74 -18.70
CA TYR A 299 -5.20 -6.92 -17.44
C TYR A 299 -4.49 -7.86 -16.47
N GLY A 300 -4.96 -7.91 -15.23
CA GLY A 300 -4.50 -8.86 -14.21
C GLY A 300 -5.30 -10.17 -14.25
N GLU A 301 -4.62 -11.30 -14.19
CA GLU A 301 -5.19 -12.63 -13.95
C GLU A 301 -4.87 -13.10 -12.53
N LEU A 302 -5.91 -13.40 -11.75
CA LEU A 302 -5.74 -13.94 -10.41
C LEU A 302 -5.35 -15.42 -10.47
N HIS A 303 -4.28 -15.78 -9.78
CA HIS A 303 -3.85 -17.19 -9.67
C HIS A 303 -4.90 -18.09 -8.99
N PRO A 304 -4.88 -19.41 -9.24
CA PRO A 304 -5.87 -20.34 -8.69
C PRO A 304 -6.02 -20.25 -7.17
N HIS A 305 -4.93 -20.01 -6.45
CA HIS A 305 -4.94 -19.88 -4.99
C HIS A 305 -5.17 -18.44 -4.49
N ALA A 306 -5.38 -17.48 -5.40
CA ALA A 306 -5.68 -16.08 -5.07
C ALA A 306 -4.63 -15.34 -4.21
N MET A 307 -3.40 -15.86 -4.12
CA MET A 307 -2.30 -15.25 -3.35
C MET A 307 -1.45 -14.30 -4.19
N SER A 308 -1.44 -14.49 -5.50
CA SER A 308 -0.69 -13.67 -6.45
C SER A 308 -1.46 -13.49 -7.76
N ALA A 309 -0.98 -12.62 -8.63
CA ALA A 309 -1.61 -12.34 -9.92
C ALA A 309 -0.56 -12.08 -11.00
N ASP A 310 -0.86 -12.53 -12.22
CA ASP A 310 -0.09 -12.23 -13.41
C ASP A 310 -0.59 -11.00 -14.13
N ALA A 311 0.29 -10.35 -14.87
CA ALA A 311 -0.08 -9.39 -15.91
C ALA A 311 -0.18 -10.12 -17.25
N ILE A 312 -1.30 -9.94 -17.93
CA ILE A 312 -1.64 -10.62 -19.18
C ILE A 312 -1.91 -9.57 -20.26
N VAL A 313 -1.37 -9.83 -21.47
CA VAL A 313 -1.80 -9.17 -22.69
C VAL A 313 -2.59 -10.15 -23.53
N GLU A 314 -3.85 -9.86 -23.82
CA GLU A 314 -4.73 -10.65 -24.67
C GLU A 314 -5.01 -9.96 -26.00
N THR A 315 -4.83 -10.68 -27.12
CA THR A 315 -5.28 -10.26 -28.45
C THR A 315 -6.79 -10.54 -28.57
N LEU A 316 -7.59 -9.49 -28.74
CA LEU A 316 -9.04 -9.60 -28.65
C LEU A 316 -9.69 -10.36 -29.83
N ALA A 317 -9.02 -10.42 -30.97
CA ALA A 317 -9.54 -11.08 -32.19
C ALA A 317 -9.55 -12.60 -32.10
N ASP A 318 -8.52 -13.20 -31.49
CA ASP A 318 -8.31 -14.65 -31.43
C ASP A 318 -8.20 -15.22 -30.00
N GLY A 319 -8.19 -14.33 -28.99
CA GLY A 319 -8.05 -14.73 -27.58
C GLY A 319 -6.64 -15.20 -27.20
N ARG A 320 -5.63 -14.95 -28.04
CA ARG A 320 -4.24 -15.28 -27.71
C ARG A 320 -3.77 -14.46 -26.53
N ARG A 321 -3.24 -15.14 -25.49
CA ARG A 321 -2.79 -14.55 -24.24
C ARG A 321 -1.29 -14.69 -24.06
N VAL A 322 -0.65 -13.63 -23.61
CA VAL A 322 0.78 -13.57 -23.25
C VAL A 322 0.90 -13.18 -21.80
N ARG A 323 1.54 -14.03 -21.00
CA ARG A 323 1.92 -13.73 -19.63
C ARG A 323 3.20 -12.92 -19.64
N LEU A 324 3.16 -11.72 -19.03
CA LEU A 324 4.27 -10.78 -19.02
C LEU A 324 5.28 -11.14 -17.92
N ALA A 325 6.57 -10.91 -18.21
CA ALA A 325 7.70 -11.04 -17.28
C ALA A 325 7.76 -12.38 -16.53
N ARG A 326 7.32 -13.48 -17.16
CA ARG A 326 7.24 -14.83 -16.54
C ARG A 326 8.57 -15.27 -15.92
N ASP A 327 9.67 -15.01 -16.63
CA ASP A 327 11.01 -15.48 -16.24
C ASP A 327 11.80 -14.39 -15.47
N TRP A 328 11.21 -13.23 -15.23
CA TRP A 328 11.83 -12.19 -14.41
C TRP A 328 11.59 -12.51 -12.92
N PRO A 329 12.68 -12.60 -12.10
CA PRO A 329 12.58 -13.06 -10.71
C PRO A 329 12.13 -11.95 -9.75
N GLY A 330 10.95 -11.38 -9.98
CA GLY A 330 10.36 -10.31 -9.18
C GLY A 330 8.83 -10.30 -9.23
N THR A 331 8.24 -9.24 -8.74
CA THR A 331 6.79 -9.01 -8.74
C THR A 331 6.46 -7.69 -9.43
N LEU A 332 5.67 -7.71 -10.50
CA LEU A 332 5.21 -6.50 -11.19
C LEU A 332 4.25 -5.71 -10.30
N ARG A 333 4.31 -4.37 -10.38
CA ARG A 333 3.47 -3.44 -9.59
C ARG A 333 2.62 -2.53 -10.46
N GLY A 334 3.16 -2.01 -11.55
CA GLY A 334 2.45 -1.11 -12.47
C GLY A 334 2.93 -1.28 -13.90
N LEU A 335 2.03 -1.10 -14.88
CA LEU A 335 2.33 -1.26 -16.31
C LEU A 335 1.69 -0.16 -17.13
N ARG A 336 2.43 0.33 -18.14
CA ARG A 336 1.94 1.30 -19.13
C ARG A 336 2.40 0.91 -20.53
N TRP A 337 1.53 0.99 -21.50
CA TRP A 337 1.91 0.85 -22.89
C TRP A 337 2.87 1.98 -23.30
N GLN A 338 3.96 1.63 -23.96
CA GLN A 338 4.87 2.57 -24.61
C GLN A 338 4.49 2.77 -26.06
N ASP A 339 4.24 1.68 -26.75
CA ASP A 339 3.79 1.57 -28.13
C ASP A 339 2.99 0.27 -28.28
N ASP A 340 2.63 -0.12 -29.52
CA ASP A 340 1.79 -1.30 -29.74
C ASP A 340 2.41 -2.60 -29.24
N ASP A 341 3.73 -2.72 -29.27
CA ASP A 341 4.45 -3.97 -28.96
C ASP A 341 5.23 -3.92 -27.64
N THR A 342 5.32 -2.77 -26.99
CA THR A 342 6.19 -2.57 -25.82
C THR A 342 5.41 -1.99 -24.64
N LEU A 343 5.62 -2.58 -23.46
CA LEU A 343 5.19 -1.99 -22.20
C LEU A 343 6.40 -1.52 -21.37
N VAL A 344 6.20 -0.47 -20.60
CA VAL A 344 7.04 -0.12 -19.46
C VAL A 344 6.37 -0.62 -18.21
N ALA A 345 7.11 -1.28 -17.35
CA ALA A 345 6.63 -1.79 -16.08
C ALA A 345 7.49 -1.30 -14.93
N LEU A 346 6.85 -1.17 -13.76
CA LEU A 346 7.49 -1.06 -12.47
C LEU A 346 7.31 -2.38 -11.74
N GLY A 347 8.38 -2.91 -11.14
CA GLY A 347 8.32 -4.11 -10.34
C GLY A 347 9.29 -4.06 -9.16
N ILE A 348 9.17 -5.03 -8.26
CA ILE A 348 10.07 -5.22 -7.13
C ILE A 348 10.88 -6.47 -7.38
N ARG A 349 12.22 -6.38 -7.17
CA ARG A 349 13.12 -7.54 -7.13
C ARG A 349 13.99 -7.46 -5.86
N GLY A 350 13.90 -8.49 -5.02
CA GLY A 350 14.49 -8.46 -3.69
C GLY A 350 13.92 -7.31 -2.85
N VAL A 351 14.75 -6.31 -2.55
CA VAL A 351 14.37 -5.12 -1.76
C VAL A 351 14.38 -3.82 -2.57
N ARG A 352 14.51 -3.89 -3.91
CA ARG A 352 14.59 -2.72 -4.80
C ARG A 352 13.47 -2.71 -5.82
N ALA A 353 13.10 -1.52 -6.25
CA ALA A 353 12.22 -1.33 -7.39
C ALA A 353 13.02 -1.26 -8.70
N GLU A 354 12.49 -1.84 -9.75
CA GLU A 354 13.07 -1.84 -11.10
C GLU A 354 12.05 -1.38 -12.14
N PHE A 355 12.50 -0.55 -13.08
CA PHE A 355 11.75 -0.26 -14.30
C PHE A 355 12.18 -1.22 -15.41
N LEU A 356 11.19 -1.81 -16.07
CA LEU A 356 11.36 -2.84 -17.09
C LEU A 356 10.75 -2.39 -18.41
N ARG A 357 11.37 -2.80 -19.52
CA ARG A 357 10.70 -2.91 -20.83
C ARG A 357 10.25 -4.33 -21.04
N ILE A 358 9.01 -4.50 -21.47
CA ILE A 358 8.40 -5.82 -21.69
C ILE A 358 7.88 -5.88 -23.13
N ASP A 359 8.29 -6.90 -23.89
CA ASP A 359 7.73 -7.18 -25.21
C ASP A 359 6.33 -7.82 -25.04
N ALA A 360 5.32 -7.18 -25.59
CA ALA A 360 3.93 -7.65 -25.47
C ALA A 360 3.62 -8.89 -26.33
N ARG A 361 4.52 -9.29 -27.23
CA ARG A 361 4.33 -10.45 -28.14
C ARG A 361 4.74 -11.77 -27.50
N ASP A 362 5.72 -11.75 -26.61
CA ASP A 362 6.25 -12.95 -25.93
C ASP A 362 6.39 -12.80 -24.41
N GLY A 363 6.23 -11.58 -23.87
CA GLY A 363 6.33 -11.30 -22.46
C GLY A 363 7.74 -11.13 -21.91
N ALA A 364 8.76 -11.13 -22.77
CA ALA A 364 10.16 -10.98 -22.37
C ALA A 364 10.40 -9.61 -21.70
N ALA A 365 11.04 -9.61 -20.53
CA ALA A 365 11.26 -8.44 -19.71
C ALA A 365 12.76 -8.11 -19.58
N THR A 366 13.12 -6.83 -19.70
CA THR A 366 14.49 -6.34 -19.53
C THR A 366 14.48 -5.11 -18.63
N ALA A 367 15.20 -5.17 -17.52
CA ALA A 367 15.37 -4.03 -16.62
C ALA A 367 16.26 -2.96 -17.26
N PHE A 368 15.87 -1.68 -17.13
CA PHE A 368 16.63 -0.54 -17.65
C PHE A 368 16.96 0.50 -16.58
N ALA A 369 16.29 0.49 -15.43
CA ALA A 369 16.61 1.34 -14.30
C ALA A 369 16.28 0.62 -12.97
N SER A 370 17.08 0.88 -11.92
CA SER A 370 16.83 0.41 -10.57
C SER A 370 16.82 1.60 -9.62
N VAL A 371 15.84 1.65 -8.73
CA VAL A 371 15.66 2.66 -7.71
C VAL A 371 15.45 1.99 -6.34
N GLN A 372 15.65 2.71 -5.23
CA GLN A 372 15.46 2.10 -3.91
C GLN A 372 14.00 1.70 -3.71
N THR A 373 13.07 2.63 -3.89
CA THR A 373 11.64 2.32 -3.92
C THR A 373 10.92 3.13 -4.99
N ALA A 374 9.76 2.63 -5.38
CA ALA A 374 8.74 3.39 -6.08
C ALA A 374 7.38 2.91 -5.58
N SER A 375 6.55 3.82 -5.08
CA SER A 375 5.22 3.49 -4.56
C SER A 375 4.21 3.40 -5.69
N GLY A 376 3.65 2.23 -5.86
CA GLY A 376 2.36 1.90 -6.49
C GLY A 376 2.13 2.27 -7.94
N GLY A 377 2.58 3.40 -8.42
CA GLY A 377 2.25 3.87 -9.77
C GLY A 377 3.29 4.78 -10.36
N PHE A 378 3.26 4.90 -11.68
CA PHE A 378 4.06 5.87 -12.41
C PHE A 378 3.26 6.40 -13.60
N GLU A 379 3.60 7.59 -14.08
CA GLU A 379 3.09 8.15 -15.32
C GLU A 379 4.23 8.32 -16.32
N ARG A 380 3.95 8.02 -17.60
CA ARG A 380 4.93 8.13 -18.68
C ARG A 380 4.48 9.16 -19.70
N ALA A 381 5.30 10.18 -19.94
CA ALA A 381 5.09 11.14 -21.00
C ALA A 381 5.40 10.56 -22.40
N GLY A 382 4.88 11.18 -23.45
CA GLY A 382 5.20 10.84 -24.85
C GLY A 382 6.70 10.95 -25.17
N THR A 383 7.43 11.81 -24.47
CA THR A 383 8.89 11.97 -24.55
C THR A 383 9.68 10.79 -23.95
N GLY A 384 9.03 9.87 -23.27
CA GLY A 384 9.66 8.74 -22.58
C GLY A 384 10.04 9.03 -21.12
N ARG A 385 9.87 10.27 -20.65
CA ARG A 385 10.04 10.64 -19.23
C ARG A 385 9.04 9.89 -18.35
N ILE A 386 9.46 9.50 -17.14
CA ILE A 386 8.61 8.81 -16.17
C ILE A 386 8.61 9.60 -14.89
N ALA A 387 7.41 9.99 -14.41
CA ALA A 387 7.20 10.56 -13.09
C ALA A 387 6.67 9.47 -12.15
N PHE A 388 7.20 9.40 -10.94
CA PHE A 388 6.76 8.46 -9.92
C PHE A 388 7.02 9.01 -8.52
N VAL A 389 6.38 8.43 -7.51
CA VAL A 389 6.66 8.69 -6.10
C VAL A 389 7.63 7.62 -5.61
N GLY A 390 8.69 8.02 -4.93
CA GLY A 390 9.67 7.08 -4.39
C GLY A 390 10.34 7.63 -3.15
N THR A 391 10.99 6.74 -2.39
CA THR A 391 11.74 7.09 -1.18
C THR A 391 13.20 6.70 -1.34
N ARG A 392 14.07 7.31 -0.54
CA ARG A 392 15.42 6.82 -0.26
C ARG A 392 15.55 6.47 1.21
N SER A 393 16.56 5.71 1.55
CA SER A 393 16.84 5.34 2.94
C SER A 393 16.94 6.55 3.89
N GLU A 394 17.42 7.66 3.37
CA GLU A 394 17.62 8.92 4.09
C GLU A 394 16.54 9.99 3.84
N GLN A 395 15.52 9.67 3.01
CA GLN A 395 14.53 10.65 2.58
C GLN A 395 13.14 10.01 2.43
N PRO A 396 12.09 10.55 3.08
CA PRO A 396 10.70 10.16 2.85
C PRO A 396 10.26 10.32 1.40
N ALA A 397 9.00 10.00 1.12
CA ALA A 397 8.44 10.04 -0.22
C ALA A 397 8.57 11.41 -0.88
N GLU A 398 9.09 11.40 -2.12
CA GLU A 398 9.22 12.55 -2.99
C GLU A 398 8.80 12.20 -4.41
N VAL A 399 8.55 13.24 -5.22
CA VAL A 399 8.34 13.09 -6.67
C VAL A 399 9.69 12.95 -7.37
N TRP A 400 9.81 11.91 -8.14
CA TRP A 400 10.98 11.60 -8.94
C TRP A 400 10.66 11.65 -10.42
N LEU A 401 11.64 12.08 -11.20
CA LEU A 401 11.61 12.05 -12.66
C LEU A 401 12.75 11.17 -13.15
N LEU A 402 12.42 10.16 -13.94
CA LEU A 402 13.36 9.32 -14.65
C LEU A 402 13.38 9.77 -16.12
N ASP A 403 14.48 10.37 -16.52
CA ASP A 403 14.70 10.77 -17.92
C ASP A 403 15.22 9.59 -18.74
N PRO A 404 14.76 9.42 -19.98
CA PRO A 404 15.30 8.38 -20.85
C PRO A 404 16.79 8.61 -21.12
N ALA A 405 17.54 7.52 -21.25
CA ALA A 405 18.95 7.61 -21.62
C ALA A 405 19.11 8.24 -23.01
N ILE A 406 19.95 9.26 -23.14
CA ILE A 406 20.34 9.85 -24.42
C ILE A 406 21.64 9.20 -24.90
N ASP A 407 22.64 9.07 -24.02
CA ASP A 407 23.91 8.39 -24.27
C ASP A 407 24.39 7.71 -22.97
N GLY A 408 23.75 6.59 -22.55
CA GLY A 408 24.15 5.87 -21.33
C GLY A 408 23.00 5.45 -20.44
N ALA A 409 23.16 5.58 -19.10
CA ALA A 409 22.12 5.24 -18.12
C ALA A 409 21.04 6.34 -18.02
N PRO A 410 19.77 5.97 -17.74
CA PRO A 410 18.72 6.94 -17.44
C PRO A 410 19.10 7.85 -16.28
N ALA A 411 18.74 9.13 -16.38
CA ALA A 411 19.00 10.10 -15.32
C ALA A 411 17.81 10.16 -14.34
N LEU A 412 18.11 10.08 -13.04
CA LEU A 412 17.12 10.14 -11.96
C LEU A 412 17.24 11.47 -11.23
N ARG A 413 16.15 12.25 -11.18
CA ARG A 413 16.08 13.56 -10.52
C ARG A 413 14.92 13.62 -9.53
N VAL A 414 15.16 14.17 -8.33
CA VAL A 414 14.10 14.52 -7.39
C VAL A 414 13.49 15.87 -7.78
N ARG A 415 12.16 15.98 -7.72
CA ARG A 415 11.41 17.17 -8.16
C ARG A 415 10.59 17.84 -7.05
N SER A 416 10.57 17.27 -5.86
CA SER A 416 9.94 17.83 -4.66
C SER A 416 10.89 17.80 -3.47
N ASP A 417 10.56 18.56 -2.44
CA ASP A 417 11.25 18.61 -1.14
C ASP A 417 10.19 18.82 -0.06
N SER A 418 9.43 17.76 0.17
CA SER A 418 8.22 17.82 1.00
C SER A 418 8.51 17.82 2.48
N ASN A 419 9.62 17.17 2.89
CA ASN A 419 10.00 16.97 4.28
C ASN A 419 11.46 17.38 4.57
N PRO A 420 11.85 18.67 4.34
CA PRO A 420 13.23 19.13 4.50
C PRO A 420 13.77 19.02 5.93
N GLN A 421 12.88 19.00 6.94
CA GLN A 421 13.22 18.87 8.36
C GLN A 421 13.95 17.54 8.67
N THR A 422 13.69 16.48 7.87
CA THR A 422 14.31 15.17 8.09
C THR A 422 15.83 15.18 7.94
N ARG A 423 16.39 16.19 7.27
CA ARG A 423 17.85 16.35 7.14
C ARG A 423 18.56 16.62 8.46
N ALA A 424 17.82 17.20 9.43
CA ALA A 424 18.34 17.51 10.75
C ALA A 424 18.20 16.33 11.75
N TRP A 425 17.60 15.22 11.35
CA TRP A 425 17.39 14.08 12.23
C TRP A 425 18.57 13.12 12.28
N ALA A 426 18.75 12.49 13.44
CA ALA A 426 19.68 11.37 13.64
C ALA A 426 19.10 10.09 13.00
N ARG A 427 19.20 9.98 11.68
CA ARG A 427 18.62 8.90 10.89
C ARG A 427 19.44 7.62 10.97
N GLY A 428 18.73 6.50 11.03
CA GLY A 428 19.35 5.18 10.94
C GLY A 428 20.03 4.93 9.59
N THR A 429 21.08 4.14 9.59
CA THR A 429 21.79 3.71 8.38
C THR A 429 21.21 2.40 7.89
N LEU A 430 20.73 2.39 6.66
CA LEU A 430 20.13 1.22 6.03
C LEU A 430 21.18 0.37 5.31
N ARG A 431 21.07 -0.96 5.43
CA ARG A 431 21.84 -1.97 4.70
C ARG A 431 20.90 -2.99 4.08
N GLU A 432 21.08 -3.31 2.81
CA GLU A 432 20.42 -4.43 2.16
C GLU A 432 21.16 -5.72 2.51
N LEU A 433 20.42 -6.74 2.90
CA LEU A 433 20.95 -8.04 3.28
C LEU A 433 20.35 -9.15 2.43
N SER A 434 21.10 -10.25 2.33
CA SER A 434 20.58 -11.52 1.84
C SER A 434 21.28 -12.67 2.56
N TRP A 435 20.54 -13.77 2.79
CA TRP A 435 21.05 -14.98 3.42
C TRP A 435 20.35 -16.23 2.85
N PRO A 436 20.99 -17.39 2.89
CA PRO A 436 20.33 -18.62 2.52
C PRO A 436 19.40 -19.10 3.64
N SER A 437 18.23 -19.59 3.29
CA SER A 437 17.38 -20.33 4.22
C SER A 437 18.06 -21.66 4.58
N SER A 438 18.15 -21.97 5.86
CA SER A 438 18.69 -23.26 6.33
C SER A 438 17.80 -24.43 5.98
N ARG A 439 16.52 -24.17 5.66
CA ARG A 439 15.55 -25.20 5.29
C ARG A 439 15.80 -25.82 3.92
N ASP A 440 16.13 -25.00 2.91
CA ASP A 440 16.19 -25.41 1.52
C ASP A 440 17.16 -24.63 0.63
N GLY A 441 17.88 -23.68 1.20
CA GLY A 441 18.89 -22.88 0.50
C GLY A 441 18.31 -21.71 -0.34
N HIS A 442 17.00 -21.45 -0.29
CA HIS A 442 16.43 -20.25 -0.94
C HIS A 442 17.13 -19.01 -0.43
N THR A 443 17.44 -18.08 -1.32
CA THR A 443 17.95 -16.76 -0.94
C THR A 443 16.82 -15.93 -0.35
N ILE A 444 16.98 -15.51 0.90
CA ILE A 444 16.07 -14.59 1.57
C ILE A 444 16.68 -13.19 1.49
N HIS A 445 15.87 -12.19 1.21
CA HIS A 445 16.26 -10.80 1.22
C HIS A 445 15.68 -10.07 2.43
N GLY A 446 16.35 -9.01 2.86
CA GLY A 446 15.87 -8.17 3.94
C GLY A 446 16.61 -6.85 4.01
N VAL A 447 16.14 -6.01 4.90
CA VAL A 447 16.73 -4.71 5.18
C VAL A 447 17.12 -4.66 6.66
N LEU A 448 18.28 -4.10 6.94
CA LEU A 448 18.75 -3.82 8.29
C LEU A 448 18.90 -2.30 8.45
N VAL A 449 18.28 -1.74 9.48
CA VAL A 449 18.47 -0.34 9.86
C VAL A 449 19.23 -0.30 11.18
N LEU A 450 20.38 0.35 11.16
CA LEU A 450 21.30 0.49 12.29
C LEU A 450 21.22 1.91 12.88
N PRO A 451 21.50 2.08 14.18
CA PRO A 451 21.61 3.40 14.78
C PRO A 451 22.62 4.30 14.04
N PRO A 452 22.40 5.63 14.02
CA PRO A 452 23.34 6.56 13.41
C PRO A 452 24.72 6.44 14.07
N GLY A 453 25.76 6.30 13.26
CA GLY A 453 27.12 6.18 13.73
C GLY A 453 27.46 4.86 14.47
N HIS A 454 26.65 3.80 14.28
CA HIS A 454 26.95 2.48 14.85
C HIS A 454 28.34 1.99 14.45
N VAL A 455 29.12 1.55 15.44
CA VAL A 455 30.46 0.98 15.27
C VAL A 455 30.39 -0.53 15.49
N PRO A 456 30.97 -1.37 14.61
CA PRO A 456 31.03 -2.82 14.80
C PRO A 456 31.65 -3.22 16.14
N GLY A 457 31.15 -4.32 16.72
CA GLY A 457 31.68 -4.89 17.99
C GLY A 457 30.93 -4.45 19.26
N ALA A 458 29.85 -3.65 19.13
CA ALA A 458 28.92 -3.34 20.21
C ALA A 458 27.54 -3.91 19.87
N PRO A 459 27.16 -5.12 20.32
CA PRO A 459 25.87 -5.72 20.04
C PRO A 459 24.71 -4.87 20.55
N LEU A 460 23.69 -4.72 19.72
CA LEU A 460 22.56 -3.82 19.94
C LEU A 460 21.30 -4.56 20.39
N PRO A 461 20.43 -3.92 21.20
CA PRO A 461 19.06 -4.37 21.31
C PRO A 461 18.42 -4.33 19.92
N THR A 462 17.75 -5.43 19.55
CA THR A 462 17.31 -5.63 18.15
C THR A 462 15.83 -5.96 18.09
N LEU A 463 15.10 -5.29 17.20
CA LEU A 463 13.75 -5.69 16.78
C LEU A 463 13.85 -6.43 15.43
N VAL A 464 13.21 -7.59 15.35
CA VAL A 464 12.85 -8.23 14.09
C VAL A 464 11.43 -7.81 13.75
N GLN A 465 11.27 -6.95 12.74
CA GLN A 465 9.97 -6.42 12.34
C GLN A 465 9.47 -7.11 11.08
N ILE A 466 8.35 -7.82 11.22
CA ILE A 466 7.73 -8.59 10.14
C ILE A 466 6.66 -7.73 9.47
N HIS A 467 6.61 -7.75 8.13
CA HIS A 467 5.58 -7.08 7.37
C HIS A 467 4.23 -7.82 7.39
N GLY A 468 3.17 -7.11 7.01
CA GLY A 468 1.86 -7.69 6.74
C GLY A 468 1.82 -8.43 5.41
N GLY A 469 0.70 -8.98 5.06
CA GLY A 469 0.48 -9.72 3.80
C GLY A 469 0.01 -11.14 4.07
N PRO A 470 0.84 -12.22 3.84
CA PRO A 470 2.28 -12.25 3.58
C PRO A 470 2.75 -11.76 2.20
N ALA A 471 1.89 -11.72 1.20
CA ALA A 471 2.23 -11.26 -0.15
C ALA A 471 2.43 -9.73 -0.19
N TRP A 472 3.52 -9.27 0.40
CA TRP A 472 4.05 -7.91 0.43
C TRP A 472 5.58 -7.98 0.63
N ALA A 473 6.31 -6.86 0.65
CA ALA A 473 7.74 -6.86 0.89
C ALA A 473 8.25 -5.53 1.44
N TRP A 474 9.20 -5.60 2.37
CA TRP A 474 10.04 -4.48 2.75
C TRP A 474 10.96 -4.08 1.58
N SER A 475 11.13 -2.80 1.37
CA SER A 475 12.04 -2.23 0.37
C SER A 475 13.09 -1.34 1.01
N SER A 476 14.19 -1.08 0.28
CA SER A 476 15.35 -0.34 0.79
C SER A 476 15.18 1.18 0.81
N GLY A 477 13.95 1.67 1.02
CA GLY A 477 13.62 3.09 1.10
C GLY A 477 13.54 3.63 2.51
N TRP A 478 12.75 4.69 2.69
CA TRP A 478 12.41 5.24 3.99
C TRP A 478 11.52 4.27 4.77
N LEU A 479 11.94 3.91 5.97
CA LEU A 479 11.24 2.98 6.86
C LEU A 479 10.93 3.70 8.18
N GLY A 480 10.07 4.71 8.10
CA GLY A 480 9.64 5.53 9.22
C GLY A 480 8.21 6.02 9.01
N SER A 481 7.26 5.22 9.47
CA SER A 481 5.83 5.53 9.53
C SER A 481 5.24 4.94 10.82
N TRP A 482 3.94 5.10 11.03
CA TRP A 482 3.30 4.54 12.23
C TRP A 482 3.38 2.99 12.28
N HIS A 483 3.56 2.31 11.15
CA HIS A 483 3.69 0.85 11.07
C HIS A 483 5.08 0.36 10.64
N ASP A 484 5.98 1.26 10.18
CA ASP A 484 7.38 0.99 9.86
C ASP A 484 8.25 1.67 10.91
N TRP A 485 8.66 0.96 11.93
CA TRP A 485 9.25 1.56 13.13
C TRP A 485 10.76 1.77 13.06
N ALA A 486 11.37 1.37 11.95
CA ALA A 486 12.83 1.21 11.88
C ALA A 486 13.60 2.52 12.08
N GLN A 487 13.22 3.62 11.43
CA GLN A 487 13.92 4.91 11.57
C GLN A 487 13.75 5.49 12.99
N LEU A 488 12.54 5.39 13.56
CA LEU A 488 12.28 5.79 14.94
C LEU A 488 13.19 5.01 15.91
N LEU A 489 13.17 3.68 15.83
CA LEU A 489 13.91 2.82 16.75
C LEU A 489 15.42 2.91 16.57
N ALA A 490 15.89 3.06 15.34
CA ALA A 490 17.31 3.26 15.08
C ALA A 490 17.83 4.57 15.68
N SER A 491 17.06 5.66 15.62
CA SER A 491 17.44 6.92 16.28
C SER A 491 17.49 6.81 17.80
N HIS A 492 16.80 5.81 18.38
CA HIS A 492 16.81 5.45 19.79
C HIS A 492 17.76 4.27 20.12
N GLY A 493 18.71 3.97 19.24
CA GLY A 493 19.81 3.03 19.52
C GLY A 493 19.49 1.54 19.32
N HIS A 494 18.37 1.19 18.69
CA HIS A 494 18.03 -0.20 18.35
C HIS A 494 18.44 -0.54 16.92
N ALA A 495 18.91 -1.77 16.70
CA ALA A 495 18.95 -2.33 15.35
C ALA A 495 17.54 -2.85 14.97
N VAL A 496 17.15 -2.71 13.70
CA VAL A 496 15.89 -3.26 13.19
C VAL A 496 16.17 -4.10 11.96
N LEU A 497 15.87 -5.41 12.06
CA LEU A 497 15.89 -6.32 10.92
C LEU A 497 14.47 -6.41 10.33
N LEU A 498 14.36 -6.19 9.04
CA LEU A 498 13.12 -6.25 8.27
C LEU A 498 13.28 -7.33 7.18
N PRO A 499 12.99 -8.60 7.50
CA PRO A 499 13.13 -9.71 6.56
C PRO A 499 11.97 -9.79 5.59
N ASN A 500 12.22 -10.29 4.36
CA ASN A 500 11.23 -10.74 3.39
C ASN A 500 11.27 -12.27 3.31
N PRO A 501 10.65 -12.98 4.25
CA PRO A 501 10.63 -14.44 4.26
C PRO A 501 9.84 -14.98 3.07
N ARG A 502 9.88 -16.30 2.83
CA ARG A 502 8.97 -16.94 1.84
C ARG A 502 7.52 -16.51 2.10
N GLY A 503 6.75 -16.35 1.03
CA GLY A 503 5.45 -15.70 1.08
C GLY A 503 5.50 -14.24 0.64
N SER A 504 6.65 -13.57 0.77
CA SER A 504 6.83 -12.18 0.33
C SER A 504 6.81 -12.05 -1.19
N GLU A 505 6.55 -10.84 -1.66
CA GLU A 505 6.77 -10.43 -3.05
C GLU A 505 8.26 -10.16 -3.35
N GLY A 506 8.58 -9.91 -4.61
CA GLY A 506 9.92 -9.50 -5.04
C GLY A 506 10.85 -10.65 -5.43
N GLN A 507 10.38 -11.90 -5.40
CA GLN A 507 11.16 -13.08 -5.81
C GLN A 507 10.36 -14.04 -6.72
N GLY A 508 9.30 -13.52 -7.34
CA GLY A 508 8.43 -14.26 -8.25
C GLY A 508 7.36 -15.09 -7.52
N GLN A 509 6.43 -15.63 -8.32
CA GLN A 509 5.22 -16.28 -7.83
C GLN A 509 5.50 -17.50 -6.93
N ALA A 510 6.44 -18.36 -7.33
CA ALA A 510 6.73 -19.58 -6.57
C ALA A 510 7.17 -19.28 -5.13
N PHE A 511 7.92 -18.20 -4.93
CA PHE A 511 8.34 -17.76 -3.61
C PHE A 511 7.16 -17.17 -2.81
N THR A 512 6.28 -16.39 -3.46
CA THR A 512 5.08 -15.86 -2.83
C THR A 512 4.11 -16.97 -2.40
N GLU A 513 4.01 -18.05 -3.15
CA GLU A 513 3.14 -19.20 -2.85
C GLU A 513 3.79 -20.24 -1.90
N ALA A 514 5.07 -20.10 -1.58
CA ALA A 514 5.82 -21.08 -0.78
C ALA A 514 5.36 -21.19 0.69
N VAL A 515 4.54 -20.29 1.19
CA VAL A 515 3.91 -20.36 2.53
C VAL A 515 2.54 -21.05 2.53
N ARG A 516 2.11 -21.57 1.38
CA ARG A 516 0.82 -22.24 1.31
C ARG A 516 0.84 -23.49 2.22
N GLU A 517 -0.16 -23.57 3.12
CA GLU A 517 -0.28 -24.61 4.16
C GLU A 517 0.93 -24.69 5.11
N ASP A 518 1.76 -23.64 5.20
CA ASP A 518 3.01 -23.64 5.98
C ASP A 518 3.28 -22.29 6.71
N TRP A 519 2.23 -21.54 7.02
CA TRP A 519 2.38 -20.32 7.84
C TRP A 519 3.00 -20.67 9.21
N GLY A 520 4.06 -19.97 9.58
CA GLY A 520 4.82 -20.24 10.81
C GLY A 520 5.83 -21.38 10.69
N GLY A 521 5.97 -21.98 9.48
CA GLY A 521 6.94 -23.03 9.20
C GLY A 521 8.22 -22.50 8.57
N GLY A 522 8.30 -22.53 7.23
CA GLY A 522 9.48 -22.06 6.51
C GLY A 522 9.70 -20.55 6.60
N ASP A 523 8.65 -19.79 6.68
CA ASP A 523 8.68 -18.33 6.87
C ASP A 523 9.32 -17.92 8.21
N LEU A 524 8.99 -18.61 9.32
CA LEU A 524 9.66 -18.41 10.61
C LEU A 524 11.15 -18.82 10.54
N GLN A 525 11.46 -19.94 9.90
CA GLN A 525 12.87 -20.35 9.75
C GLN A 525 13.68 -19.32 8.97
N ASP A 526 13.14 -18.78 7.87
CA ASP A 526 13.79 -17.72 7.10
C ASP A 526 14.10 -16.47 7.95
N VAL A 527 13.18 -16.12 8.87
CA VAL A 527 13.36 -15.01 9.82
C VAL A 527 14.44 -15.31 10.85
N LEU A 528 14.47 -16.53 11.40
CA LEU A 528 15.46 -16.95 12.39
C LEU A 528 16.87 -17.02 11.79
N ASP A 529 17.00 -17.49 10.56
CA ASP A 529 18.30 -17.51 9.84
C ASP A 529 18.85 -16.08 9.66
N GLY A 530 17.96 -15.11 9.37
CA GLY A 530 18.35 -13.69 9.30
C GLY A 530 18.77 -13.10 10.66
N LEU A 531 18.13 -13.52 11.74
CA LEU A 531 18.54 -13.14 13.08
C LEU A 531 19.89 -13.77 13.45
N ASP A 532 20.13 -15.03 13.11
CA ASP A 532 21.38 -15.73 13.35
C ASP A 532 22.55 -15.03 12.64
N LEU A 533 22.35 -14.61 11.39
CA LEU A 533 23.33 -13.80 10.66
C LEU A 533 23.73 -12.53 11.45
N LEU A 534 22.78 -11.83 12.08
CA LEU A 534 23.08 -10.62 12.85
C LEU A 534 23.78 -10.92 14.19
N VAL A 535 23.43 -12.02 14.84
CA VAL A 535 24.06 -12.46 16.09
C VAL A 535 25.52 -12.89 15.81
N GLU A 536 25.73 -13.68 14.76
CA GLU A 536 27.07 -14.12 14.33
C GLU A 536 28.00 -12.95 13.92
N ALA A 537 27.38 -11.94 13.26
CA ALA A 537 28.10 -10.71 12.91
C ALA A 537 28.36 -9.78 14.11
N GLY A 538 27.91 -10.12 15.32
CA GLY A 538 28.05 -9.29 16.51
C GLY A 538 27.24 -7.97 16.45
N ILE A 539 26.18 -7.92 15.66
CA ILE A 539 25.27 -6.76 15.52
C ILE A 539 24.13 -6.87 16.53
N ALA A 540 23.46 -8.01 16.59
CA ALA A 540 22.36 -8.25 17.51
C ALA A 540 22.88 -8.88 18.82
N ASP A 541 22.43 -8.34 19.96
CA ASP A 541 22.62 -8.97 21.26
C ASP A 541 21.57 -10.08 21.44
N PRO A 542 21.97 -11.37 21.47
CA PRO A 542 21.02 -12.47 21.56
C PRO A 542 20.17 -12.45 22.84
N ALA A 543 20.61 -11.75 23.89
CA ALA A 543 19.84 -11.58 25.13
C ALA A 543 18.81 -10.43 25.06
N ARG A 544 18.83 -9.59 24.00
CA ARG A 544 18.00 -8.40 23.86
C ARG A 544 17.35 -8.34 22.48
N VAL A 545 16.62 -9.39 22.09
CA VAL A 545 15.89 -9.45 20.81
C VAL A 545 14.38 -9.45 21.05
N ALA A 546 13.67 -8.64 20.31
CA ALA A 546 12.21 -8.63 20.22
C ALA A 546 11.75 -8.99 18.80
N ILE A 547 10.50 -9.45 18.68
CA ILE A 547 9.83 -9.63 17.40
C ILE A 547 8.52 -8.83 17.40
N GLY A 548 8.13 -8.27 16.26
CA GLY A 548 6.87 -7.55 16.16
C GLY A 548 6.47 -7.31 14.72
N GLY A 549 5.23 -6.88 14.52
CA GLY A 549 4.71 -6.53 13.21
C GLY A 549 3.21 -6.32 13.21
N TRP A 550 2.65 -6.04 12.03
CA TRP A 550 1.24 -5.74 11.83
C TRP A 550 0.56 -6.79 10.94
N SER A 551 -0.71 -7.14 11.22
CA SER A 551 -1.48 -8.09 10.42
C SER A 551 -0.83 -9.49 10.40
N TYR A 552 -0.44 -10.01 9.25
CA TYR A 552 0.38 -11.23 9.15
C TYR A 552 1.68 -11.12 9.97
N GLY A 553 2.30 -9.93 10.04
CA GLY A 553 3.48 -9.71 10.88
C GLY A 553 3.16 -9.85 12.38
N GLY A 554 1.97 -9.44 12.81
CA GLY A 554 1.46 -9.68 14.16
C GLY A 554 1.18 -11.17 14.43
N TYR A 555 0.65 -11.88 13.43
CA TYR A 555 0.50 -13.34 13.45
C TYR A 555 1.84 -14.02 13.70
N LEU A 556 2.84 -13.73 12.84
CA LEU A 556 4.14 -14.40 12.92
C LEU A 556 4.89 -14.04 14.20
N ALA A 557 4.70 -12.83 14.74
CA ALA A 557 5.24 -12.44 16.04
C ALA A 557 4.66 -13.28 17.18
N ALA A 558 3.33 -13.47 17.23
CA ALA A 558 2.67 -14.33 18.23
C ALA A 558 3.08 -15.79 18.06
N TRP A 559 3.15 -16.27 16.82
CA TRP A 559 3.57 -17.63 16.49
C TRP A 559 5.02 -17.90 16.92
N ALA A 560 5.94 -16.99 16.63
CA ALA A 560 7.35 -17.14 16.94
C ALA A 560 7.60 -17.31 18.44
N VAL A 561 6.97 -16.46 19.28
CA VAL A 561 7.18 -16.56 20.75
C VAL A 561 6.48 -17.76 21.38
N ALA A 562 5.61 -18.46 20.66
CA ALA A 562 5.03 -19.75 21.04
C ALA A 562 5.94 -20.93 20.68
N HIS A 563 6.89 -20.77 19.73
CA HIS A 563 7.67 -21.88 19.16
C HIS A 563 9.18 -21.75 19.34
N THR A 564 9.68 -20.60 19.84
CA THR A 564 11.11 -20.41 20.10
C THR A 564 11.33 -19.46 21.28
N ASP A 565 12.43 -19.64 22.00
CA ASP A 565 12.89 -18.81 23.12
C ASP A 565 13.85 -17.68 22.71
N ARG A 566 14.02 -17.46 21.40
CA ARG A 566 14.94 -16.45 20.86
C ARG A 566 14.54 -15.00 21.19
N PHE A 567 13.28 -14.75 21.53
CA PHE A 567 12.74 -13.40 21.72
C PHE A 567 12.40 -13.13 23.19
N ARG A 568 12.74 -11.94 23.66
CA ARG A 568 12.45 -11.48 25.04
C ARG A 568 11.03 -10.91 25.19
N THR A 569 10.43 -10.51 24.10
CA THR A 569 9.08 -9.93 24.05
C THR A 569 8.54 -9.92 22.64
N ALA A 570 7.20 -9.79 22.50
CA ALA A 570 6.55 -9.63 21.20
C ALA A 570 5.63 -8.41 21.17
N ILE A 571 5.48 -7.83 19.95
CA ILE A 571 4.51 -6.78 19.62
C ILE A 571 3.59 -7.31 18.53
N VAL A 572 2.30 -7.49 18.86
CA VAL A 572 1.28 -8.08 18.00
C VAL A 572 0.30 -7.00 17.57
N GLY A 573 0.58 -6.35 16.44
CA GLY A 573 -0.31 -5.34 15.85
C GLY A 573 -1.36 -5.99 14.94
N ALA A 574 -2.65 -5.82 15.22
CA ALA A 574 -3.77 -6.37 14.44
C ALA A 574 -3.53 -7.81 13.96
N GLY A 575 -2.90 -8.65 14.83
CA GLY A 575 -2.42 -9.97 14.49
C GLY A 575 -3.52 -11.03 14.50
N VAL A 576 -3.40 -12.00 13.58
CA VAL A 576 -4.28 -13.16 13.53
C VAL A 576 -3.90 -14.16 14.61
N SER A 577 -4.81 -14.48 15.53
CA SER A 577 -4.59 -15.48 16.59
C SER A 577 -5.28 -16.80 16.31
N ASP A 578 -6.48 -16.78 15.71
CA ASP A 578 -7.26 -17.94 15.28
C ASP A 578 -7.59 -17.80 13.79
N ILE A 579 -6.82 -18.50 12.94
CA ILE A 579 -6.95 -18.42 11.48
C ILE A 579 -8.34 -18.93 11.06
N GLY A 580 -8.86 -19.98 11.72
CA GLY A 580 -10.16 -20.56 11.41
C GLY A 580 -11.31 -19.59 11.71
N ALA A 581 -11.27 -18.90 12.86
CA ALA A 581 -12.26 -17.87 13.19
C ALA A 581 -12.16 -16.68 12.23
N MET A 582 -10.95 -16.22 11.91
CA MET A 582 -10.75 -15.13 10.95
C MET A 582 -11.34 -15.45 9.58
N ALA A 583 -11.14 -16.67 9.06
CA ALA A 583 -11.64 -17.07 7.73
C ALA A 583 -13.16 -16.87 7.58
N LEU A 584 -13.91 -16.95 8.69
CA LEU A 584 -15.37 -16.84 8.72
C LEU A 584 -15.89 -15.46 9.15
N THR A 585 -14.99 -14.55 9.57
CA THR A 585 -15.39 -13.24 10.13
C THR A 585 -14.74 -12.04 9.44
N THR A 586 -13.73 -12.27 8.59
CA THR A 586 -13.05 -11.22 7.83
C THR A 586 -13.94 -10.63 6.72
N ASP A 587 -13.66 -9.41 6.31
CA ASP A 587 -14.27 -8.76 5.14
C ASP A 587 -13.77 -9.34 3.80
N THR A 588 -12.76 -10.25 3.83
CA THR A 588 -12.20 -10.95 2.67
C THR A 588 -12.24 -12.49 2.85
N PRO A 589 -13.43 -13.10 2.89
CA PRO A 589 -13.57 -14.54 3.18
C PRO A 589 -12.89 -15.46 2.17
N ASP A 590 -12.59 -15.00 0.95
CA ASP A 590 -11.89 -15.81 -0.06
C ASP A 590 -10.34 -15.78 0.10
N TYR A 591 -9.81 -14.97 1.02
CA TYR A 591 -8.37 -14.83 1.23
C TYR A 591 -7.71 -16.08 1.84
N LEU A 592 -8.13 -16.49 3.04
CA LEU A 592 -7.52 -17.62 3.75
C LEU A 592 -7.77 -18.99 3.09
N PRO A 593 -8.91 -19.23 2.43
CA PRO A 593 -9.07 -20.45 1.62
C PRO A 593 -8.04 -20.62 0.52
N GLY A 594 -7.48 -19.55 -0.01
CA GLY A 594 -6.34 -19.61 -0.94
C GLY A 594 -5.11 -20.30 -0.33
N TYR A 595 -4.83 -20.05 0.94
CA TYR A 595 -3.71 -20.66 1.67
C TYR A 595 -4.03 -22.04 2.21
N PHE A 596 -5.20 -22.24 2.82
CA PHE A 596 -5.48 -23.42 3.66
C PHE A 596 -6.62 -24.29 3.14
N GLY A 597 -7.34 -23.86 2.08
CA GLY A 597 -8.54 -24.54 1.56
C GLY A 597 -9.79 -24.23 2.40
N ASP A 598 -10.86 -25.01 2.23
CA ASP A 598 -12.15 -24.82 2.90
C ASP A 598 -12.00 -24.86 4.45
N PRO A 599 -12.33 -23.77 5.18
CA PRO A 599 -12.12 -23.68 6.63
C PRO A 599 -13.00 -24.63 7.44
N LEU A 600 -14.14 -25.07 6.91
CA LEU A 600 -15.02 -26.03 7.59
C LEU A 600 -14.56 -27.47 7.38
N ALA A 601 -14.12 -27.78 6.15
CA ALA A 601 -13.64 -29.11 5.79
C ALA A 601 -12.22 -29.41 6.30
N ARG A 602 -11.40 -28.38 6.49
CA ARG A 602 -9.97 -28.50 6.84
C ARG A 602 -9.62 -27.88 8.20
N ARG A 603 -10.55 -27.90 9.12
CA ARG A 603 -10.40 -27.23 10.44
C ARG A 603 -9.09 -27.57 11.16
N GLU A 604 -8.65 -28.82 11.12
CA GLU A 604 -7.39 -29.24 11.75
C GLU A 604 -6.15 -28.55 11.20
N VAL A 605 -6.15 -28.21 9.89
CA VAL A 605 -5.06 -27.44 9.27
C VAL A 605 -5.07 -26.01 9.81
N TYR A 606 -6.23 -25.37 9.87
CA TYR A 606 -6.38 -24.04 10.44
C TYR A 606 -5.98 -23.98 11.93
N ASP A 607 -6.44 -24.94 12.74
CA ASP A 607 -6.09 -25.03 14.16
C ASP A 607 -4.57 -25.21 14.34
N ARG A 608 -3.92 -26.05 13.55
CA ARG A 608 -2.46 -26.33 13.63
C ARG A 608 -1.62 -25.07 13.45
N HIS A 609 -2.03 -24.15 12.60
CA HIS A 609 -1.29 -22.93 12.29
C HIS A 609 -1.79 -21.70 13.10
N SER A 610 -2.75 -21.87 14.00
CA SER A 610 -3.34 -20.78 14.80
C SER A 610 -2.58 -20.56 16.10
N PRO A 611 -1.96 -19.39 16.36
CA PRO A 611 -1.24 -19.09 17.59
C PRO A 611 -2.04 -19.36 18.87
N ILE A 612 -3.35 -19.18 18.82
CA ILE A 612 -4.23 -19.42 19.98
C ILE A 612 -4.18 -20.88 20.50
N ARG A 613 -3.79 -21.83 19.68
CA ARG A 613 -3.64 -23.25 20.02
C ARG A 613 -2.29 -23.57 20.67
N HIS A 614 -1.39 -22.59 20.73
CA HIS A 614 -0.01 -22.75 21.17
C HIS A 614 0.36 -21.72 22.26
N VAL A 615 -0.63 -21.07 22.87
CA VAL A 615 -0.40 -19.99 23.85
C VAL A 615 0.32 -20.44 25.10
N ASP A 616 0.24 -21.74 25.46
CA ASP A 616 0.98 -22.36 26.56
C ASP A 616 2.51 -22.31 26.37
N GLY A 617 2.98 -22.20 25.11
CA GLY A 617 4.38 -21.97 24.79
C GLY A 617 4.83 -20.51 24.98
N ILE A 618 3.91 -19.55 25.14
CA ILE A 618 4.27 -18.12 25.24
C ILE A 618 4.61 -17.75 26.69
N GLY A 619 5.89 -17.71 27.01
CA GLY A 619 6.41 -17.32 28.33
C GLY A 619 6.91 -15.89 28.45
N VAL A 620 6.90 -15.10 27.37
CA VAL A 620 7.43 -13.73 27.33
C VAL A 620 6.33 -12.68 27.31
N PRO A 621 6.59 -11.43 27.77
CA PRO A 621 5.62 -10.35 27.72
C PRO A 621 5.16 -10.04 26.28
N VAL A 622 3.85 -9.79 26.10
CA VAL A 622 3.24 -9.48 24.80
C VAL A 622 2.48 -8.16 24.84
N LEU A 623 2.76 -7.26 23.87
CA LEU A 623 1.97 -6.07 23.60
C LEU A 623 1.04 -6.34 22.41
N ILE A 624 -0.27 -6.16 22.60
CA ILE A 624 -1.28 -6.28 21.55
C ILE A 624 -1.83 -4.89 21.23
N LEU A 625 -1.82 -4.50 19.96
CA LEU A 625 -2.34 -3.23 19.45
C LEU A 625 -3.42 -3.53 18.40
N HIS A 626 -4.68 -3.07 18.59
CA HIS A 626 -5.77 -3.45 17.67
C HIS A 626 -6.83 -2.36 17.51
N GLY A 627 -7.26 -2.11 16.27
CA GLY A 627 -8.37 -1.21 15.96
C GLY A 627 -9.73 -1.85 16.25
N GLU A 628 -10.65 -1.12 16.89
CA GLU A 628 -11.98 -1.65 17.20
C GLU A 628 -12.89 -1.78 15.97
N ALA A 629 -12.63 -1.00 14.91
CA ALA A 629 -13.37 -1.06 13.66
C ALA A 629 -12.64 -1.90 12.58
N ASP A 630 -11.69 -2.74 12.97
CA ASP A 630 -10.95 -3.60 12.05
C ASP A 630 -11.87 -4.74 11.55
N THR A 631 -12.21 -4.68 10.26
CA THR A 631 -13.01 -5.70 9.57
C THR A 631 -12.15 -6.73 8.83
N ARG A 632 -10.87 -6.43 8.57
CA ARG A 632 -9.92 -7.33 7.93
C ARG A 632 -9.44 -8.43 8.87
N VAL A 633 -8.91 -8.02 10.02
CA VAL A 633 -8.57 -8.87 11.16
C VAL A 633 -9.43 -8.41 12.34
N PRO A 634 -10.62 -8.98 12.55
CA PRO A 634 -11.55 -8.49 13.56
C PRO A 634 -10.90 -8.39 14.93
N VAL A 635 -11.24 -7.34 15.70
CA VAL A 635 -10.65 -7.04 17.03
C VAL A 635 -10.74 -8.23 17.99
N SER A 636 -11.72 -9.13 17.78
CA SER A 636 -11.87 -10.38 18.54
C SER A 636 -10.63 -11.29 18.45
N GLN A 637 -9.82 -11.19 17.40
CA GLN A 637 -8.56 -11.91 17.28
C GLN A 637 -7.56 -11.46 18.37
N GLY A 638 -7.41 -10.16 18.59
CA GLY A 638 -6.61 -9.60 19.68
C GLY A 638 -7.19 -9.91 21.05
N GLU A 639 -8.51 -9.82 21.20
CA GLU A 639 -9.20 -10.12 22.47
C GLU A 639 -9.05 -11.59 22.88
N GLN A 640 -9.17 -12.52 21.95
CA GLN A 640 -8.94 -13.96 22.19
C GLN A 640 -7.51 -14.22 22.65
N LEU A 641 -6.51 -13.67 21.94
CA LEU A 641 -5.10 -13.82 22.31
C LEU A 641 -4.83 -13.24 23.72
N HIS A 642 -5.33 -12.01 23.99
CA HIS A 642 -5.21 -11.38 25.29
C HIS A 642 -5.83 -12.22 26.41
N GLY A 643 -7.06 -12.72 26.19
CA GLY A 643 -7.76 -13.56 27.16
C GLY A 643 -7.02 -14.85 27.46
N ALA A 644 -6.53 -15.54 26.43
CA ALA A 644 -5.78 -16.78 26.55
C ALA A 644 -4.45 -16.59 27.30
N LEU A 645 -3.66 -15.57 26.93
CA LEU A 645 -2.40 -15.24 27.62
C LEU A 645 -2.63 -14.92 29.10
N ARG A 646 -3.65 -14.13 29.42
CA ARG A 646 -4.03 -13.87 30.82
C ARG A 646 -4.42 -15.16 31.58
N PHE A 647 -5.16 -16.06 30.94
CA PHE A 647 -5.53 -17.33 31.51
C PHE A 647 -4.32 -18.20 31.88
N HIS A 648 -3.30 -18.19 31.02
CA HIS A 648 -2.01 -18.87 31.24
C HIS A 648 -1.04 -18.12 32.16
N GLY A 649 -1.38 -16.91 32.62
CA GLY A 649 -0.53 -16.11 33.52
C GLY A 649 0.61 -15.39 32.80
N THR A 650 0.59 -15.34 31.47
CA THR A 650 1.61 -14.62 30.67
C THR A 650 1.38 -13.11 30.78
N PRO A 651 2.43 -12.30 31.05
CA PRO A 651 2.31 -10.85 31.06
C PRO A 651 1.85 -10.32 29.70
N VAL A 652 0.69 -9.68 29.65
CA VAL A 652 0.13 -9.14 28.39
C VAL A 652 -0.52 -7.79 28.63
N THR A 653 -0.30 -6.88 27.68
CA THR A 653 -1.01 -5.60 27.59
C THR A 653 -1.72 -5.52 26.25
N MET A 654 -3.02 -5.22 26.26
CA MET A 654 -3.78 -4.97 25.04
C MET A 654 -4.25 -3.52 25.01
N VAL A 655 -4.06 -2.87 23.88
CA VAL A 655 -4.54 -1.53 23.57
C VAL A 655 -5.54 -1.62 22.42
N ARG A 656 -6.74 -1.09 22.64
CA ARG A 656 -7.78 -0.99 21.62
C ARG A 656 -7.94 0.45 21.19
N TYR A 657 -8.03 0.65 19.87
CA TYR A 657 -8.17 1.96 19.29
C TYR A 657 -9.61 2.16 18.78
N PRO A 658 -10.42 2.98 19.45
CA PRO A 658 -11.80 3.26 19.03
C PRO A 658 -11.83 3.80 17.60
N ARG A 659 -12.79 3.34 16.77
CA ARG A 659 -12.93 3.69 15.35
C ARG A 659 -11.75 3.25 14.46
N GLY A 660 -10.64 2.76 15.01
CA GLY A 660 -9.46 2.34 14.27
C GLY A 660 -9.78 1.17 13.32
N PRO A 661 -9.67 1.33 12.00
CA PRO A 661 -9.75 0.23 11.03
C PRO A 661 -8.45 -0.58 11.04
N HIS A 662 -8.31 -1.52 10.08
CA HIS A 662 -7.08 -2.30 9.93
C HIS A 662 -5.84 -1.45 9.64
N TRP A 663 -6.00 -0.32 8.95
CA TRP A 663 -4.98 0.67 8.63
C TRP A 663 -5.39 2.00 9.23
N PHE A 664 -4.64 2.52 10.18
CA PHE A 664 -4.99 3.73 10.89
C PHE A 664 -4.86 4.99 10.02
N HIS A 665 -5.70 5.98 10.32
CA HIS A 665 -5.73 7.28 9.66
C HIS A 665 -5.83 8.44 10.65
N GLU A 666 -6.09 8.13 11.93
CA GLU A 666 -6.15 9.14 12.98
C GLU A 666 -4.75 9.36 13.55
N ARG A 667 -4.21 10.56 13.37
CA ARG A 667 -2.87 10.94 13.84
C ARG A 667 -2.62 10.57 15.32
N ALA A 668 -3.64 10.73 16.18
CA ALA A 668 -3.52 10.40 17.60
C ALA A 668 -3.31 8.89 17.82
N HIS A 669 -3.98 8.02 17.05
CA HIS A 669 -3.81 6.58 17.12
C HIS A 669 -2.43 6.16 16.60
N GLU A 670 -2.02 6.69 15.48
CA GLU A 670 -0.70 6.43 14.87
C GLU A 670 0.44 6.82 15.81
N ARG A 671 0.31 8.00 16.43
CA ARG A 671 1.26 8.49 17.43
C ARG A 671 1.33 7.57 18.66
N ASP A 672 0.19 7.15 19.19
CA ASP A 672 0.12 6.28 20.37
C ASP A 672 0.76 4.91 20.10
N VAL A 673 0.58 4.34 18.89
CA VAL A 673 1.29 3.12 18.47
C VAL A 673 2.79 3.30 18.61
N LEU A 674 3.36 4.38 18.04
CA LEU A 674 4.80 4.64 18.07
C LEU A 674 5.33 4.83 19.49
N VAL A 675 4.61 5.59 20.32
CA VAL A 675 4.96 5.78 21.74
C VAL A 675 5.00 4.44 22.47
N ARG A 676 3.97 3.60 22.30
CA ARG A 676 3.90 2.31 22.98
C ARG A 676 4.95 1.32 22.51
N VAL A 677 5.21 1.28 21.22
CA VAL A 677 6.27 0.43 20.65
C VAL A 677 7.63 0.81 21.25
N LEU A 678 7.96 2.10 21.28
CA LEU A 678 9.22 2.59 21.83
C LEU A 678 9.35 2.30 23.34
N ASP A 679 8.32 2.64 24.12
CA ASP A 679 8.30 2.41 25.56
C ASP A 679 8.35 0.92 25.92
N TRP A 680 7.68 0.07 25.14
CA TRP A 680 7.67 -1.38 25.33
C TRP A 680 9.05 -1.97 25.12
N LEU A 681 9.72 -1.59 24.04
CA LEU A 681 11.07 -2.08 23.76
C LEU A 681 12.10 -1.57 24.79
N LYS A 682 12.04 -0.31 25.20
CA LYS A 682 12.89 0.24 26.29
C LYS A 682 12.70 -0.56 27.58
N ARG A 683 11.48 -0.91 27.94
CA ARG A 683 11.17 -1.67 29.17
C ARG A 683 11.71 -3.10 29.13
N HIS A 684 11.61 -3.79 28.00
CA HIS A 684 11.89 -5.23 27.93
C HIS A 684 13.27 -5.58 27.35
N LEU A 685 13.86 -4.69 26.58
CA LEU A 685 15.23 -4.86 26.04
C LEU A 685 16.27 -4.02 26.79
N GLY A 686 15.82 -3.10 27.67
CA GLY A 686 16.69 -2.12 28.32
C GLY A 686 16.99 -0.92 27.45
N ALA A 687 17.55 0.14 28.06
CA ALA A 687 18.01 1.32 27.36
C ALA A 687 19.17 0.95 26.41
N ALA A 688 19.23 1.61 25.26
CA ALA A 688 20.37 1.48 24.38
C ALA A 688 21.61 2.15 25.02
N PRO A 689 22.84 1.75 24.62
CA PRO A 689 24.06 2.28 25.22
C PRO A 689 24.26 3.80 25.18
N ASN A 690 23.34 4.54 24.51
CA ASN A 690 23.41 5.97 24.30
C ASN A 690 22.20 6.77 24.83
N ASP A 691 21.30 6.16 25.60
CA ASP A 691 20.19 6.86 26.29
C ASP A 691 20.65 7.55 27.59
#